data_8953b9fe7177093db513e4ca4b682f04
#
_entry.id   8953b9fe7177093db513e4ca4b682f04
#
_cell.length_a   1.000
_cell.length_b   1.000
_cell.length_c   1.000
_cell.angle_alpha   90.00
_cell.angle_beta   90.00
_cell.angle_gamma   90.00
#
_symmetry.space_group_name_H-M   'P 1'
#
loop_
_entity.id
_entity.type
_entity.pdbx_description
1 polymer ?
#
loop_
_entity_poly.entity_id
_entity_poly.type
_entity_poly.pdbx_seq_one_letter_code
_entity_poly.pdbx_strand_id
1 'polypeptide(L)'
;MGIGLRSLFMAIFMKTAHWICSGLACVSLAFAPSLSTAQVPELDQIVVTASRYEEDVQRVPSSLIVLTRQELADSGASSINEAISRLTGILARPSLYGGHEINLDLGGFGDTAGSNLVIVIDGVPYKQGDASEVRLSSLSLDQIERVEIQRGASTVLYGEGAVGGVINIITKANTSQFAKSSMATASVGLGSKNTREARVAATFVNQGLSLSYAGLNRTTDGFRQQSAGKDRNNNLALQFRAEQARVGLNYAETSEFAQTPGGLTFEQYAADRTAAQPDSVANNTWNRGQSSSAGLFVEAALKEVVWRMDYKHRQRDYSALAVQYGAPVNMTFMTHSDVLAFTGTQFSTLSVGKNSLVFGADHSSWRQDRNYPDSSDRVNLVSKSSALFVKNDLDLTQHGLRITAGYRSEQLQKSQDILPGGNVFTAGFAGNNATLSGWELGLSQTINSANSVYVRRSQSYRLPNIDEIGGAPWLGSGPMPLNPQTAQDNELGWKYRLADSTRVGLRVFQSELRNEIIFDPSQFANINLEPTRRRGIDLDVSHRLSRQLLLGGVMSYKAADFASGSYAGKAIPMVPRQSASLRGVWSLASQHTVSAYANLLGSQQVAGDFSNQSPKVAGYATADLRYAYKTRELEASIMIRNLFNRNYFSYATDVHPWGAPKFISLYPDNLRNFMAVVKYTYQ
;
A
#
# COMPACT_ATOMS: atom_id res chain seq x y z
N MET A 1 -27.83 -35.31 0.10
CA MET A 1 -27.55 -33.98 0.62
C MET A 1 -26.71 -33.20 -0.39
N GLY A 2 -27.28 -32.75 -1.48
CA GLY A 2 -26.58 -32.13 -2.58
C GLY A 2 -27.52 -31.30 -3.46
N ILE A 3 -28.17 -30.25 -2.92
CA ILE A 3 -29.00 -29.30 -3.69
C ILE A 3 -29.04 -27.91 -2.99
N GLY A 4 -28.05 -27.52 -2.26
CA GLY A 4 -28.08 -26.24 -1.52
C GLY A 4 -27.17 -25.12 -2.01
N LEU A 5 -26.18 -25.40 -2.83
CA LEU A 5 -25.15 -24.40 -3.19
C LEU A 5 -25.37 -23.68 -4.54
N ARG A 6 -26.19 -24.19 -5.44
CA ARG A 6 -26.46 -23.56 -6.75
C ARG A 6 -27.45 -22.39 -6.69
N SER A 7 -28.38 -22.38 -5.74
CA SER A 7 -29.43 -21.36 -5.65
C SER A 7 -28.98 -20.10 -4.88
N LEU A 8 -27.97 -20.18 -4.03
CA LEU A 8 -27.50 -19.02 -3.25
C LEU A 8 -26.59 -18.08 -4.08
N PHE A 9 -25.79 -18.63 -4.99
CA PHE A 9 -24.92 -17.83 -5.87
C PHE A 9 -25.70 -17.06 -6.95
N MET A 10 -26.81 -17.63 -7.43
CA MET A 10 -27.61 -17.02 -8.49
C MET A 10 -28.55 -15.91 -7.98
N ALA A 11 -29.00 -15.96 -6.73
CA ALA A 11 -29.93 -14.99 -6.16
C ALA A 11 -29.26 -13.67 -5.71
N ILE A 12 -27.98 -13.70 -5.38
CA ILE A 12 -27.22 -12.48 -5.02
C ILE A 12 -26.82 -11.71 -6.28
N PHE A 13 -26.53 -12.39 -7.39
CA PHE A 13 -26.19 -11.75 -8.65
C PHE A 13 -27.40 -11.13 -9.37
N MET A 14 -28.60 -11.67 -9.23
CA MET A 14 -29.77 -11.18 -9.95
C MET A 14 -30.43 -9.93 -9.36
N LYS A 15 -30.25 -9.61 -8.07
CA LYS A 15 -30.83 -8.39 -7.47
C LYS A 15 -30.02 -7.12 -7.71
N THR A 16 -28.73 -7.23 -8.01
CA THR A 16 -27.86 -6.07 -8.32
C THR A 16 -27.68 -5.83 -9.82
N ALA A 17 -27.93 -6.83 -10.67
CA ALA A 17 -27.79 -6.71 -12.13
C ALA A 17 -28.90 -5.89 -12.81
N HIS A 18 -30.07 -5.74 -12.18
CA HIS A 18 -31.21 -5.02 -12.78
C HIS A 18 -31.05 -3.49 -12.88
N TRP A 19 -30.09 -2.91 -12.18
CA TRP A 19 -29.84 -1.46 -12.24
C TRP A 19 -28.70 -1.03 -13.19
N ILE A 20 -27.93 -1.97 -13.70
CA ILE A 20 -26.78 -1.70 -14.57
C ILE A 20 -27.12 -1.84 -16.05
N CYS A 21 -28.13 -2.66 -16.41
CA CYS A 21 -28.50 -2.89 -17.82
C CYS A 21 -29.38 -1.82 -18.47
N SER A 22 -29.98 -0.91 -17.71
CA SER A 22 -30.93 0.08 -18.27
C SER A 22 -30.28 1.38 -18.80
N GLY A 23 -28.95 1.55 -18.70
CA GLY A 23 -28.24 2.78 -19.07
C GLY A 23 -27.34 2.70 -20.30
N LEU A 24 -27.24 1.55 -20.97
CA LEU A 24 -26.25 1.32 -22.05
C LEU A 24 -26.83 1.15 -23.45
N ALA A 25 -28.07 1.58 -23.68
CA ALA A 25 -28.65 1.62 -25.03
C ALA A 25 -28.58 3.03 -25.62
N CYS A 26 -28.05 3.10 -26.85
CA CYS A 26 -28.01 4.24 -27.78
C CYS A 26 -26.88 5.27 -27.64
N VAL A 27 -25.72 4.92 -28.17
CA VAL A 27 -24.93 5.84 -29.00
C VAL A 27 -24.37 5.05 -30.18
N SER A 28 -25.15 4.95 -31.25
CA SER A 28 -24.69 4.50 -32.57
C SER A 28 -24.16 5.72 -33.32
N LEU A 29 -22.88 6.01 -33.25
CA LEU A 29 -22.21 6.95 -34.14
C LEU A 29 -21.39 6.15 -35.14
N ALA A 30 -21.86 6.18 -36.38
CA ALA A 30 -21.19 5.62 -37.55
C ALA A 30 -19.90 6.41 -37.84
N PHE A 31 -18.78 5.91 -37.38
CA PHE A 31 -17.46 6.19 -37.92
C PHE A 31 -16.91 4.86 -38.43
N ALA A 32 -16.76 4.74 -39.75
CA ALA A 32 -16.03 3.63 -40.34
C ALA A 32 -14.51 3.96 -40.29
N PRO A 33 -13.72 3.38 -39.38
CA PRO A 33 -12.29 3.51 -39.43
C PRO A 33 -11.69 2.34 -40.19
N SER A 34 -10.69 2.62 -41.02
CA SER A 34 -9.75 1.61 -41.51
C SER A 34 -9.16 0.84 -40.31
N LEU A 35 -9.53 -0.43 -40.19
CA LEU A 35 -9.12 -1.34 -39.12
C LEU A 35 -7.61 -1.65 -39.22
N SER A 36 -6.78 -0.78 -38.71
CA SER A 36 -5.46 -1.14 -38.25
C SER A 36 -5.64 -1.94 -36.94
N THR A 37 -5.18 -3.17 -36.89
CA THR A 37 -5.33 -4.06 -35.72
C THR A 37 -4.50 -3.55 -34.55
N ALA A 38 -5.16 -2.83 -33.64
CA ALA A 38 -4.58 -2.52 -32.33
C ALA A 38 -4.43 -3.79 -31.50
N GLN A 39 -3.28 -4.01 -30.90
CA GLN A 39 -2.99 -5.17 -30.06
C GLN A 39 -2.84 -4.70 -28.60
N VAL A 40 -3.65 -5.23 -27.70
CA VAL A 40 -3.44 -5.08 -26.26
C VAL A 40 -2.12 -5.74 -25.90
N PRO A 41 -1.29 -5.15 -25.01
CA PRO A 41 -0.03 -5.75 -24.57
C PRO A 41 -0.20 -7.22 -24.15
N GLU A 42 0.76 -8.06 -24.50
CA GLU A 42 0.79 -9.47 -24.09
C GLU A 42 0.84 -9.57 -22.56
N LEU A 43 0.19 -10.61 -22.02
CA LEU A 43 0.30 -10.94 -20.61
C LEU A 43 1.62 -11.70 -20.41
N ASP A 44 2.74 -10.98 -20.37
CA ASP A 44 4.08 -11.53 -20.24
C ASP A 44 4.24 -12.48 -19.04
N GLN A 45 5.24 -13.36 -19.11
CA GLN A 45 5.68 -14.12 -17.95
C GLN A 45 6.11 -13.15 -16.85
N ILE A 46 5.41 -13.15 -15.72
CA ILE A 46 5.70 -12.24 -14.61
C ILE A 46 6.81 -12.86 -13.77
N VAL A 47 7.96 -12.20 -13.78
CA VAL A 47 9.07 -12.46 -12.89
C VAL A 47 8.94 -11.53 -11.68
N VAL A 48 9.08 -12.07 -10.47
CA VAL A 48 8.92 -11.36 -9.21
C VAL A 48 10.16 -11.47 -8.35
N THR A 49 10.36 -10.52 -7.47
CA THR A 49 11.47 -10.47 -6.50
C THR A 49 10.98 -10.63 -5.05
N ALA A 50 9.75 -11.12 -4.86
CA ALA A 50 9.18 -11.37 -3.55
C ALA A 50 10.02 -12.33 -2.67
N SER A 51 10.86 -13.16 -3.28
CA SER A 51 11.81 -14.07 -2.62
C SER A 51 13.23 -13.49 -2.51
N ARG A 52 13.43 -12.20 -2.78
CA ARG A 52 14.73 -11.50 -2.91
C ARG A 52 15.60 -11.99 -4.09
N TYR A 53 15.05 -12.80 -4.99
CA TYR A 53 15.61 -13.17 -6.29
C TYR A 53 14.48 -13.27 -7.32
N GLU A 54 14.85 -13.22 -8.60
CA GLU A 54 13.88 -13.27 -9.69
C GLU A 54 13.36 -14.68 -9.93
N GLU A 55 12.04 -14.87 -9.86
CA GLU A 55 11.39 -16.17 -10.10
C GLU A 55 10.00 -16.01 -10.72
N ASP A 56 9.49 -17.10 -11.31
CA ASP A 56 8.14 -17.15 -11.88
C ASP A 56 7.09 -17.13 -10.75
N VAL A 57 6.14 -16.21 -10.84
CA VAL A 57 5.03 -16.05 -9.89
C VAL A 57 4.24 -17.35 -9.65
N GLN A 58 4.18 -18.24 -10.65
CA GLN A 58 3.48 -19.54 -10.55
C GLN A 58 4.09 -20.47 -9.50
N ARG A 59 5.38 -20.32 -9.22
CA ARG A 59 6.14 -21.19 -8.29
C ARG A 59 6.13 -20.71 -6.85
N VAL A 60 5.87 -19.43 -6.62
CA VAL A 60 5.88 -18.84 -5.27
C VAL A 60 4.69 -19.36 -4.45
N PRO A 61 4.87 -19.97 -3.27
CA PRO A 61 3.78 -20.48 -2.44
C PRO A 61 3.08 -19.36 -1.65
N SER A 62 2.61 -18.33 -2.33
CA SER A 62 1.86 -17.21 -1.74
C SER A 62 0.99 -16.51 -2.78
N SER A 63 -0.02 -15.77 -2.32
CA SER A 63 -0.83 -14.90 -3.17
C SER A 63 -0.03 -13.65 -3.50
N LEU A 64 0.25 -13.45 -4.79
CA LEU A 64 1.06 -12.35 -5.29
C LEU A 64 0.36 -11.67 -6.47
N ILE A 65 0.15 -10.37 -6.36
CA ILE A 65 -0.35 -9.51 -7.44
C ILE A 65 0.83 -8.69 -7.96
N VAL A 66 0.99 -8.62 -9.26
CA VAL A 66 1.99 -7.77 -9.89
C VAL A 66 1.29 -6.76 -10.78
N LEU A 67 1.56 -5.49 -10.53
CA LEU A 67 1.14 -4.38 -11.37
C LEU A 67 2.32 -3.94 -12.21
N THR A 68 2.22 -4.14 -13.50
CA THR A 68 3.26 -3.77 -14.46
C THR A 68 3.29 -2.27 -14.71
N ARG A 69 4.41 -1.77 -15.22
CA ARG A 69 4.54 -0.36 -15.65
C ARG A 69 3.40 0.09 -16.57
N GLN A 70 2.99 -0.78 -17.50
CA GLN A 70 1.92 -0.47 -18.44
C GLN A 70 0.57 -0.37 -17.73
N GLU A 71 0.23 -1.31 -16.84
CA GLU A 71 -1.00 -1.25 -16.05
C GLU A 71 -1.05 -0.03 -15.15
N LEU A 72 0.07 0.34 -14.51
CA LEU A 72 0.18 1.57 -13.72
C LEU A 72 -0.07 2.82 -14.56
N ALA A 73 0.53 2.91 -15.76
CA ALA A 73 0.34 4.03 -16.67
C ALA A 73 -1.10 4.10 -17.19
N ASP A 74 -1.68 2.97 -17.60
CA ASP A 74 -3.03 2.90 -18.16
C ASP A 74 -4.11 3.15 -17.08
N SER A 75 -3.79 2.98 -15.81
CA SER A 75 -4.71 3.25 -14.70
C SER A 75 -5.20 4.69 -14.64
N GLY A 76 -4.45 5.65 -15.20
CA GLY A 76 -4.73 7.08 -15.11
C GLY A 76 -4.66 7.62 -13.67
N ALA A 77 -3.98 6.88 -12.78
CA ALA A 77 -3.78 7.29 -11.40
C ALA A 77 -2.78 8.45 -11.29
N SER A 78 -2.97 9.29 -10.29
CA SER A 78 -2.05 10.38 -9.97
C SER A 78 -0.97 9.97 -8.97
N SER A 79 -1.16 8.86 -8.24
CA SER A 79 -0.20 8.31 -7.28
C SER A 79 -0.17 6.78 -7.31
N ILE A 80 0.88 6.19 -6.73
CA ILE A 80 1.03 4.74 -6.61
C ILE A 80 -0.11 4.14 -5.79
N ASN A 81 -0.49 4.76 -4.68
CA ASN A 81 -1.55 4.28 -3.80
C ASN A 81 -2.90 4.26 -4.51
N GLU A 82 -3.20 5.30 -5.30
CA GLU A 82 -4.40 5.36 -6.13
C GLU A 82 -4.38 4.24 -7.19
N ALA A 83 -3.24 4.00 -7.84
CA ALA A 83 -3.08 2.91 -8.81
C ALA A 83 -3.29 1.54 -8.17
N ILE A 84 -2.67 1.29 -7.01
CA ILE A 84 -2.82 0.04 -6.26
C ILE A 84 -4.29 -0.18 -5.92
N SER A 85 -4.96 0.77 -5.28
CA SER A 85 -6.36 0.63 -4.89
C SER A 85 -7.27 0.38 -6.11
N ARG A 86 -7.11 1.17 -7.18
CA ARG A 86 -7.92 1.05 -8.41
C ARG A 86 -7.77 -0.29 -9.11
N LEU A 87 -6.55 -0.84 -9.13
CA LEU A 87 -6.25 -2.06 -9.88
C LEU A 87 -6.43 -3.34 -9.07
N THR A 88 -6.41 -3.27 -7.74
CA THR A 88 -6.37 -4.45 -6.87
C THR A 88 -7.52 -4.55 -5.88
N GLY A 89 -8.34 -3.49 -5.74
CA GLY A 89 -9.41 -3.44 -4.74
C GLY A 89 -8.90 -3.46 -3.29
N ILE A 90 -7.60 -3.23 -3.07
CA ILE A 90 -7.07 -2.99 -1.73
C ILE A 90 -7.72 -1.71 -1.20
N LEU A 91 -8.28 -1.80 -0.01
CA LEU A 91 -8.99 -0.69 0.60
C LEU A 91 -8.05 0.50 0.76
N ALA A 92 -8.48 1.63 0.24
CA ALA A 92 -7.78 2.90 0.34
C ALA A 92 -8.63 3.90 1.10
N ARG A 93 -8.01 4.66 1.99
CA ARG A 93 -8.65 5.72 2.78
C ARG A 93 -7.84 7.00 2.66
N PRO A 94 -8.49 8.17 2.52
CA PRO A 94 -7.78 9.45 2.60
C PRO A 94 -7.00 9.55 3.90
N SER A 95 -5.80 10.11 3.83
CA SER A 95 -5.04 10.42 5.05
C SER A 95 -5.78 11.45 5.90
N LEU A 96 -5.83 11.24 7.19
CA LEU A 96 -6.38 12.20 8.15
C LEU A 96 -5.56 13.49 8.21
N TYR A 97 -4.32 13.42 7.75
CA TYR A 97 -3.42 14.57 7.66
C TYR A 97 -3.58 15.38 6.35
N GLY A 98 -4.60 15.06 5.54
CA GLY A 98 -4.90 15.77 4.29
C GLY A 98 -3.91 15.49 3.15
N GLY A 99 -3.97 16.31 2.10
CA GLY A 99 -3.12 16.18 0.91
C GLY A 99 -3.58 15.07 -0.03
N HIS A 100 -2.62 14.49 -0.77
CA HIS A 100 -2.87 13.45 -1.77
C HIS A 100 -2.58 12.03 -1.24
N GLU A 101 -2.21 11.88 0.03
CA GLU A 101 -1.88 10.58 0.58
C GLU A 101 -3.13 9.74 0.82
N ILE A 102 -3.01 8.47 0.55
CA ILE A 102 -4.06 7.47 0.70
C ILE A 102 -3.47 6.27 1.42
N ASN A 103 -4.06 5.90 2.56
CA ASN A 103 -3.66 4.74 3.34
C ASN A 103 -4.23 3.47 2.75
N LEU A 104 -3.41 2.44 2.68
CA LEU A 104 -3.77 1.12 2.15
C LEU A 104 -3.96 0.12 3.28
N ASP A 105 -5.08 -0.60 3.27
CA ASP A 105 -5.34 -1.71 4.19
C ASP A 105 -5.23 -3.05 3.44
N LEU A 106 -4.10 -3.71 3.60
CA LEU A 106 -3.86 -5.05 3.13
C LEU A 106 -4.03 -6.03 4.30
N GLY A 107 -5.01 -6.92 4.21
CA GLY A 107 -5.25 -7.93 5.24
C GLY A 107 -6.48 -7.68 6.11
N GLY A 108 -7.01 -6.45 6.20
CA GLY A 108 -8.16 -6.11 7.03
C GLY A 108 -7.77 -5.82 8.47
N PHE A 109 -6.92 -4.82 8.65
CA PHE A 109 -6.46 -4.32 9.95
C PHE A 109 -7.15 -3.03 10.38
N GLY A 110 -8.00 -2.44 9.52
CA GLY A 110 -8.72 -1.23 9.85
C GLY A 110 -7.78 -0.06 10.14
N ASP A 111 -7.91 0.53 11.32
CA ASP A 111 -7.10 1.69 11.72
C ASP A 111 -5.62 1.37 11.91
N THR A 112 -5.28 0.11 12.17
CA THR A 112 -3.89 -0.32 12.38
C THR A 112 -3.22 -0.84 11.12
N ALA A 113 -3.84 -0.68 9.95
CA ALA A 113 -3.36 -1.21 8.67
C ALA A 113 -1.94 -0.76 8.35
N GLY A 114 -1.60 0.52 8.58
CA GLY A 114 -0.26 1.07 8.33
C GLY A 114 0.85 0.40 9.14
N SER A 115 0.55 -0.03 10.37
CA SER A 115 1.50 -0.74 11.25
C SER A 115 1.61 -2.25 10.95
N ASN A 116 0.68 -2.79 10.15
CA ASN A 116 0.61 -4.20 9.77
C ASN A 116 0.96 -4.47 8.30
N LEU A 117 1.43 -3.45 7.59
CA LEU A 117 1.83 -3.47 6.19
C LEU A 117 3.26 -2.94 6.06
N VAL A 118 4.13 -3.68 5.39
CA VAL A 118 5.48 -3.21 5.07
C VAL A 118 5.53 -2.74 3.62
N ILE A 119 5.96 -1.50 3.45
CA ILE A 119 6.32 -0.95 2.14
C ILE A 119 7.82 -1.18 1.93
N VAL A 120 8.17 -1.70 0.77
CA VAL A 120 9.56 -1.94 0.34
C VAL A 120 9.81 -1.16 -0.92
N ILE A 121 10.93 -0.47 -1.01
CA ILE A 121 11.35 0.24 -2.22
C ILE A 121 12.72 -0.28 -2.61
N ASP A 122 12.80 -0.92 -3.77
CA ASP A 122 14.04 -1.49 -4.30
C ASP A 122 14.70 -2.53 -3.36
N GLY A 123 13.90 -3.31 -2.64
CA GLY A 123 14.36 -4.33 -1.71
C GLY A 123 14.62 -3.84 -0.28
N VAL A 124 14.58 -2.52 -0.03
CA VAL A 124 14.81 -1.93 1.29
C VAL A 124 13.47 -1.56 1.95
N PRO A 125 13.16 -2.09 3.16
CA PRO A 125 11.96 -1.72 3.88
C PRO A 125 11.92 -0.22 4.20
N TYR A 126 10.80 0.42 3.89
CA TYR A 126 10.53 1.81 4.23
C TYR A 126 9.73 1.84 5.55
N LYS A 127 10.43 1.71 6.67
CA LYS A 127 9.82 1.67 8.01
C LYS A 127 9.76 3.05 8.65
N GLN A 128 8.67 3.31 9.38
CA GLN A 128 8.55 4.38 10.36
C GLN A 128 8.62 3.76 11.76
N GLY A 129 9.22 4.44 12.73
CA GLY A 129 9.29 3.97 14.12
C GLY A 129 8.05 4.36 14.93
N ASP A 130 7.32 5.35 14.44
CA ASP A 130 6.09 5.91 15.01
C ASP A 130 4.85 5.44 14.24
N ALA A 131 3.68 6.00 14.56
CA ALA A 131 2.42 5.75 13.85
C ALA A 131 2.29 6.52 12.52
N SER A 132 3.34 7.24 12.07
CA SER A 132 3.30 8.00 10.83
C SER A 132 3.13 7.09 9.62
N GLU A 133 2.35 7.56 8.68
CA GLU A 133 2.09 6.87 7.42
C GLU A 133 3.31 6.92 6.49
N VAL A 134 3.52 5.84 5.72
CA VAL A 134 4.49 5.83 4.62
C VAL A 134 3.90 6.60 3.45
N ARG A 135 4.46 7.75 3.13
CA ARG A 135 3.95 8.63 2.09
C ARG A 135 4.46 8.24 0.71
N LEU A 136 3.60 7.60 -0.08
CA LEU A 136 3.87 7.15 -1.44
C LEU A 136 3.37 8.13 -2.50
N SER A 137 2.52 9.10 -2.15
CA SER A 137 1.99 10.09 -3.09
C SER A 137 3.08 10.95 -3.73
N SER A 138 4.20 11.09 -3.06
CA SER A 138 5.37 11.82 -3.54
C SER A 138 6.23 11.04 -4.55
N LEU A 139 6.07 9.72 -4.67
CA LEU A 139 6.81 8.94 -5.67
C LEU A 139 6.16 9.10 -7.05
N SER A 140 6.97 9.48 -8.06
CA SER A 140 6.49 9.57 -9.43
C SER A 140 6.22 8.18 -10.02
N LEU A 141 5.02 7.96 -10.59
CA LEU A 141 4.69 6.72 -11.31
C LEU A 141 5.64 6.46 -12.49
N ASP A 142 6.20 7.51 -13.08
CA ASP A 142 7.10 7.39 -14.23
C ASP A 142 8.45 6.75 -13.88
N GLN A 143 8.83 6.69 -12.60
CA GLN A 143 10.05 6.00 -12.14
C GLN A 143 9.82 4.52 -11.80
N ILE A 144 8.57 4.05 -11.72
CA ILE A 144 8.24 2.69 -11.29
C ILE A 144 8.30 1.73 -12.48
N GLU A 145 8.93 0.58 -12.27
CA GLU A 145 8.92 -0.53 -13.22
C GLU A 145 7.76 -1.48 -12.96
N ARG A 146 7.52 -1.84 -11.69
CA ARG A 146 6.39 -2.65 -11.26
C ARG A 146 6.16 -2.52 -9.77
N VAL A 147 4.97 -2.93 -9.34
CA VAL A 147 4.62 -3.08 -7.93
C VAL A 147 4.22 -4.52 -7.69
N GLU A 148 4.87 -5.18 -6.73
CA GLU A 148 4.58 -6.54 -6.30
C GLU A 148 3.87 -6.49 -4.95
N ILE A 149 2.69 -7.08 -4.84
CA ILE A 149 1.88 -7.07 -3.63
C ILE A 149 1.72 -8.50 -3.15
N GLN A 150 2.39 -8.83 -2.05
CA GLN A 150 2.28 -10.13 -1.39
C GLN A 150 1.28 -10.03 -0.24
N ARG A 151 0.21 -10.82 -0.31
CA ARG A 151 -0.79 -10.92 0.74
C ARG A 151 -0.38 -11.94 1.80
N GLY A 152 -0.77 -11.69 3.06
CA GLY A 152 -0.44 -12.53 4.21
C GLY A 152 0.96 -12.31 4.76
N ALA A 153 1.28 -12.99 5.84
CA ALA A 153 2.52 -12.81 6.57
C ALA A 153 3.77 -12.97 5.70
N SER A 154 4.69 -12.02 5.77
CA SER A 154 5.93 -12.00 4.97
C SER A 154 7.15 -11.59 5.81
N THR A 155 7.09 -11.90 7.10
CA THR A 155 8.05 -11.44 8.12
C THR A 155 9.45 -12.02 7.94
N VAL A 156 9.60 -13.23 7.39
CA VAL A 156 10.92 -13.87 7.22
C VAL A 156 11.86 -12.95 6.43
N LEU A 157 11.42 -12.41 5.31
CA LEU A 157 12.26 -11.57 4.45
C LEU A 157 12.19 -10.08 4.77
N TYR A 158 11.07 -9.59 5.34
CA TYR A 158 10.82 -8.15 5.46
C TYR A 158 10.70 -7.66 6.91
N GLY A 159 10.71 -8.60 7.89
CA GLY A 159 10.77 -8.31 9.31
C GLY A 159 9.46 -7.83 9.92
N GLU A 160 9.59 -7.15 11.04
CA GLU A 160 8.50 -6.61 11.85
C GLU A 160 7.47 -5.85 11.01
N GLY A 161 6.17 -6.07 11.32
CA GLY A 161 5.04 -5.36 10.69
C GLY A 161 4.56 -5.97 9.38
N ALA A 162 5.26 -6.94 8.79
CA ALA A 162 4.79 -7.66 7.59
C ALA A 162 3.73 -8.72 7.96
N VAL A 163 2.68 -8.32 8.68
CA VAL A 163 1.61 -9.17 9.17
C VAL A 163 0.50 -9.33 8.13
N GLY A 164 -0.04 -8.23 7.62
CA GLY A 164 -1.04 -8.22 6.56
C GLY A 164 -0.47 -8.47 5.17
N GLY A 165 0.79 -8.14 4.98
CA GLY A 165 1.52 -8.34 3.74
C GLY A 165 2.60 -7.32 3.47
N VAL A 166 3.08 -7.33 2.23
CA VAL A 166 4.15 -6.45 1.72
C VAL A 166 3.75 -5.86 0.39
N ILE A 167 4.04 -4.59 0.20
CA ILE A 167 4.00 -3.90 -1.09
C ILE A 167 5.44 -3.55 -1.47
N ASN A 168 5.98 -4.24 -2.46
CA ASN A 168 7.33 -4.04 -2.96
C ASN A 168 7.29 -3.23 -4.26
N ILE A 169 7.85 -2.04 -4.23
CA ILE A 169 7.92 -1.09 -5.33
C ILE A 169 9.30 -1.18 -5.96
N ILE A 170 9.36 -1.63 -7.19
CA ILE A 170 10.61 -1.75 -7.96
C ILE A 170 10.70 -0.58 -8.92
N THR A 171 11.76 0.22 -8.78
CA THR A 171 12.04 1.35 -9.67
C THR A 171 12.78 0.90 -10.92
N LYS A 172 12.67 1.69 -11.99
CA LYS A 172 13.43 1.48 -13.23
C LYS A 172 14.95 1.50 -13.02
N ALA A 173 15.39 2.26 -12.01
CA ALA A 173 16.80 2.37 -11.68
C ALA A 173 17.37 1.12 -11.00
N ASN A 174 16.54 0.26 -10.41
CA ASN A 174 17.00 -0.95 -9.70
C ASN A 174 16.54 -2.26 -10.34
N THR A 175 15.94 -2.21 -11.52
CA THR A 175 15.59 -3.43 -12.24
C THR A 175 16.85 -4.17 -12.68
N SER A 176 16.79 -5.52 -12.66
CA SER A 176 17.83 -6.37 -13.24
C SER A 176 17.90 -6.22 -14.76
N GLN A 177 16.78 -5.86 -15.38
CA GLN A 177 16.74 -5.54 -16.82
C GLN A 177 17.23 -4.11 -17.01
N PHE A 178 18.49 -3.99 -17.41
CA PHE A 178 19.07 -2.71 -17.78
C PHE A 178 18.28 -2.07 -18.93
N ALA A 179 17.98 -0.76 -18.83
CA ALA A 179 17.32 -0.06 -19.93
C ALA A 179 18.12 -0.23 -21.22
N LYS A 180 17.46 -0.63 -22.29
CA LYS A 180 18.12 -0.91 -23.59
C LYS A 180 18.44 0.34 -24.37
N SER A 181 17.75 1.45 -24.09
CA SER A 181 17.90 2.73 -24.79
C SER A 181 17.65 3.92 -23.87
N SER A 182 18.23 5.04 -24.22
CA SER A 182 17.93 6.32 -23.58
C SER A 182 16.51 6.75 -23.91
N MET A 183 15.80 7.32 -22.95
CA MET A 183 14.42 7.77 -23.10
C MET A 183 14.16 8.97 -22.20
N ALA A 184 13.37 9.92 -22.68
CA ALA A 184 12.88 11.02 -21.85
C ALA A 184 11.36 11.18 -22.01
N THR A 185 10.69 11.55 -20.92
CA THR A 185 9.24 11.84 -20.93
C THR A 185 8.98 13.14 -20.18
N ALA A 186 8.06 13.94 -20.70
CA ALA A 186 7.53 15.10 -20.02
C ALA A 186 6.00 15.07 -20.10
N SER A 187 5.32 15.41 -19.02
CA SER A 187 3.86 15.49 -19.02
C SER A 187 3.37 16.69 -18.22
N VAL A 188 2.25 17.24 -18.67
CA VAL A 188 1.49 18.27 -17.96
C VAL A 188 0.05 17.82 -17.84
N GLY A 189 -0.53 18.08 -16.67
CA GLY A 189 -1.89 17.71 -16.34
C GLY A 189 -2.65 18.88 -15.72
N LEU A 190 -3.93 19.01 -16.10
CA LEU A 190 -4.87 19.99 -15.56
C LEU A 190 -6.14 19.24 -15.12
N GLY A 191 -6.62 19.55 -13.93
CA GLY A 191 -7.78 18.87 -13.37
C GLY A 191 -8.72 19.77 -12.59
N SER A 192 -9.78 19.15 -12.08
CA SER A 192 -10.75 19.81 -11.20
C SER A 192 -10.07 20.40 -9.97
N LYS A 193 -10.71 21.42 -9.37
CA LYS A 193 -10.20 22.06 -8.15
C LYS A 193 -8.80 22.64 -8.33
N ASN A 194 -8.58 23.30 -9.47
CA ASN A 194 -7.33 23.93 -9.84
C ASN A 194 -6.11 22.98 -9.76
N THR A 195 -6.36 21.66 -9.94
CA THR A 195 -5.28 20.67 -9.91
C THR A 195 -4.36 20.88 -11.10
N ARG A 196 -3.08 21.05 -10.85
CA ARG A 196 -2.01 21.19 -11.84
C ARG A 196 -0.92 20.19 -11.52
N GLU A 197 -0.45 19.50 -12.53
CA GLU A 197 0.61 18.50 -12.39
C GLU A 197 1.61 18.61 -13.52
N ALA A 198 2.89 18.56 -13.19
CA ALA A 198 3.98 18.46 -14.14
C ALA A 198 4.90 17.31 -13.74
N ARG A 199 5.26 16.45 -14.68
CA ARG A 199 6.18 15.33 -14.48
C ARG A 199 7.23 15.34 -15.58
N VAL A 200 8.45 14.99 -15.21
CA VAL A 200 9.57 14.76 -16.11
C VAL A 200 10.28 13.49 -15.67
N ALA A 201 10.61 12.63 -16.60
CA ALA A 201 11.50 11.49 -16.33
C ALA A 201 12.44 11.29 -17.52
N ALA A 202 13.71 11.03 -17.24
CA ALA A 202 14.71 10.75 -18.24
C ALA A 202 15.62 9.63 -17.77
N THR A 203 16.01 8.75 -18.70
CA THR A 203 17.03 7.72 -18.47
C THR A 203 18.01 7.78 -19.63
N PHE A 204 19.28 7.96 -19.31
CA PHE A 204 20.41 7.87 -20.23
C PHE A 204 21.15 6.57 -20.00
N VAL A 205 21.49 5.88 -21.08
CA VAL A 205 22.16 4.58 -21.02
C VAL A 205 23.36 4.56 -21.97
N ASN A 206 24.53 4.18 -21.45
CA ASN A 206 25.73 3.99 -22.24
C ASN A 206 26.64 2.96 -21.60
N GLN A 207 27.03 1.90 -22.34
CA GLN A 207 28.05 0.89 -21.99
C GLN A 207 28.01 0.41 -20.51
N GLY A 208 26.83 0.00 -20.05
CA GLY A 208 26.68 -0.49 -18.67
C GLY A 208 26.42 0.60 -17.63
N LEU A 209 26.47 1.87 -18.01
CA LEU A 209 26.09 3.01 -17.15
C LEU A 209 24.65 3.42 -17.45
N SER A 210 23.86 3.66 -16.41
CA SER A 210 22.52 4.24 -16.51
C SER A 210 22.40 5.40 -15.53
N LEU A 211 21.97 6.54 -16.03
CA LEU A 211 21.62 7.73 -15.26
C LEU A 211 20.13 7.99 -15.44
N SER A 212 19.38 8.02 -14.35
CA SER A 212 17.94 8.25 -14.38
C SER A 212 17.56 9.44 -13.50
N TYR A 213 16.66 10.27 -13.99
CA TYR A 213 16.04 11.36 -13.25
C TYR A 213 14.51 11.24 -13.35
N ALA A 214 13.80 11.54 -12.26
CA ALA A 214 12.35 11.69 -12.25
C ALA A 214 11.94 12.85 -11.34
N GLY A 215 11.07 13.73 -11.84
CA GLY A 215 10.54 14.88 -11.12
C GLY A 215 9.03 14.92 -11.19
N LEU A 216 8.40 15.36 -10.10
CA LEU A 216 6.96 15.62 -9.98
C LEU A 216 6.75 16.95 -9.27
N ASN A 217 5.84 17.76 -9.80
CA ASN A 217 5.29 18.90 -9.09
C ASN A 217 3.77 18.90 -9.29
N ARG A 218 3.01 18.86 -8.19
CA ARG A 218 1.56 18.82 -8.20
C ARG A 218 1.00 19.78 -7.17
N THR A 219 -0.07 20.48 -7.54
CA THR A 219 -0.82 21.40 -6.68
C THR A 219 -2.31 21.17 -6.88
N THR A 220 -3.11 21.39 -5.83
CA THR A 220 -4.58 21.37 -5.89
C THR A 220 -5.16 22.26 -4.79
N ASP A 221 -6.34 22.84 -5.03
CA ASP A 221 -7.12 23.49 -3.97
C ASP A 221 -7.88 22.49 -3.09
N GLY A 222 -7.94 21.19 -3.52
CA GLY A 222 -8.73 20.16 -2.86
C GLY A 222 -10.23 20.30 -3.08
N PHE A 223 -11.02 19.31 -2.66
CA PHE A 223 -12.47 19.32 -2.87
C PHE A 223 -13.25 19.88 -1.68
N ARG A 224 -12.64 19.95 -0.51
CA ARG A 224 -13.21 20.54 0.71
C ARG A 224 -12.60 21.93 0.96
N GLN A 225 -13.28 22.71 1.76
CA GLN A 225 -12.66 23.86 2.39
C GLN A 225 -11.43 23.39 3.20
N GLN A 226 -10.38 24.17 3.27
CA GLN A 226 -9.17 23.87 4.03
C GLN A 226 -8.53 22.52 3.62
N SER A 227 -8.44 22.22 2.30
CA SER A 227 -7.90 20.94 1.79
C SER A 227 -6.89 21.11 0.66
N ALA A 228 -6.31 22.31 0.50
CA ALA A 228 -5.27 22.54 -0.49
C ALA A 228 -4.04 21.66 -0.24
N GLY A 229 -3.42 21.21 -1.31
CA GLY A 229 -2.25 20.35 -1.27
C GLY A 229 -1.19 20.69 -2.30
N LYS A 230 0.08 20.44 -1.96
CA LYS A 230 1.21 20.59 -2.86
C LYS A 230 2.23 19.50 -2.61
N ASP A 231 2.63 18.79 -3.67
CA ASP A 231 3.69 17.79 -3.64
C ASP A 231 4.78 18.13 -4.65
N ARG A 232 6.01 17.96 -4.25
CA ARG A 232 7.19 18.04 -5.11
C ARG A 232 8.12 16.88 -4.81
N ASN A 233 8.61 16.23 -5.86
CA ASN A 233 9.59 15.16 -5.76
C ASN A 233 10.66 15.35 -6.84
N ASN A 234 11.91 15.07 -6.49
CA ASN A 234 13.02 14.90 -7.39
C ASN A 234 13.77 13.63 -7.00
N ASN A 235 14.03 12.77 -7.97
CA ASN A 235 14.78 11.52 -7.77
C ASN A 235 15.88 11.43 -8.83
N LEU A 236 17.09 11.13 -8.39
CA LEU A 236 18.26 10.90 -9.24
C LEU A 236 18.82 9.52 -8.90
N ALA A 237 19.08 8.69 -9.91
CA ALA A 237 19.70 7.41 -9.74
C ALA A 237 20.80 7.17 -10.78
N LEU A 238 21.92 6.67 -10.30
CA LEU A 238 23.07 6.25 -11.11
C LEU A 238 23.29 4.77 -10.88
N GLN A 239 23.41 4.00 -11.93
CA GLN A 239 23.70 2.57 -11.86
C GLN A 239 24.82 2.23 -12.84
N PHE A 240 25.77 1.45 -12.36
CA PHE A 240 26.78 0.82 -13.19
C PHE A 240 26.65 -0.70 -13.12
N ARG A 241 26.71 -1.36 -14.27
CA ARG A 241 26.68 -2.82 -14.42
C ARG A 241 27.91 -3.29 -15.16
N ALA A 242 28.61 -4.21 -14.54
CA ALA A 242 29.62 -5.07 -15.15
C ALA A 242 29.04 -6.48 -15.32
N GLU A 243 29.82 -7.40 -15.87
CA GLU A 243 29.40 -8.78 -16.14
C GLU A 243 28.91 -9.51 -14.88
N GLN A 244 29.59 -9.35 -13.76
CA GLN A 244 29.31 -10.06 -12.50
C GLN A 244 28.94 -9.13 -11.34
N ALA A 245 28.81 -7.83 -11.58
CA ALA A 245 28.56 -6.86 -10.52
C ALA A 245 27.64 -5.74 -10.96
N ARG A 246 26.85 -5.23 -10.01
CA ARG A 246 26.08 -3.99 -10.14
C ARG A 246 26.32 -3.09 -8.95
N VAL A 247 26.46 -1.81 -9.20
CA VAL A 247 26.53 -0.77 -8.16
C VAL A 247 25.52 0.31 -8.51
N GLY A 248 24.78 0.78 -7.54
CA GLY A 248 23.83 1.87 -7.77
C GLY A 248 23.80 2.84 -6.61
N LEU A 249 23.66 4.11 -6.99
CA LEU A 249 23.44 5.23 -6.09
C LEU A 249 22.08 5.84 -6.39
N ASN A 250 21.34 6.21 -5.36
CA ASN A 250 20.12 6.99 -5.54
C ASN A 250 20.06 8.13 -4.53
N TYR A 251 19.48 9.24 -4.98
CA TYR A 251 19.19 10.39 -4.15
C TYR A 251 17.78 10.88 -4.47
N ALA A 252 16.97 11.16 -3.44
CA ALA A 252 15.64 11.71 -3.63
C ALA A 252 15.36 12.80 -2.61
N GLU A 253 14.65 13.83 -3.10
CA GLU A 253 14.09 14.90 -2.28
C GLU A 253 12.60 14.96 -2.48
N THR A 254 11.85 15.11 -1.39
CA THR A 254 10.41 15.32 -1.43
C THR A 254 10.02 16.51 -0.56
N SER A 255 9.04 17.27 -1.01
CA SER A 255 8.41 18.33 -0.24
C SER A 255 6.91 18.21 -0.40
N GLU A 256 6.22 18.25 0.70
CA GLU A 256 4.76 18.15 0.77
C GLU A 256 4.19 19.25 1.64
N PHE A 257 3.02 19.73 1.27
CA PHE A 257 2.20 20.64 2.05
C PHE A 257 0.74 20.20 1.93
N ALA A 258 0.02 20.18 3.03
CA ALA A 258 -1.40 19.91 3.03
C ALA A 258 -2.11 20.74 4.11
N GLN A 259 -3.23 21.33 3.73
CA GLN A 259 -4.22 21.79 4.68
C GLN A 259 -5.04 20.61 5.22
N THR A 260 -5.49 20.68 6.47
CA THR A 260 -6.18 19.58 7.14
C THR A 260 -7.62 19.98 7.47
N PRO A 261 -8.61 19.51 6.70
CA PRO A 261 -10.00 19.94 6.88
C PRO A 261 -10.70 19.36 8.12
N GLY A 262 -10.14 18.34 8.77
CA GLY A 262 -10.78 17.64 9.88
C GLY A 262 -12.01 16.83 9.48
N GLY A 263 -12.62 16.14 10.43
CA GLY A 263 -13.86 15.39 10.25
C GLY A 263 -15.12 16.25 10.44
N LEU A 264 -16.27 15.75 9.97
CA LEU A 264 -17.57 16.42 10.09
C LEU A 264 -18.53 15.56 10.91
N THR A 265 -19.44 16.17 11.68
CA THR A 265 -20.59 15.45 12.22
C THR A 265 -21.58 15.09 11.11
N PHE A 266 -22.57 14.24 11.41
CA PHE A 266 -23.62 13.91 10.43
C PHE A 266 -24.40 15.14 9.97
N GLU A 267 -24.69 16.08 10.86
CA GLU A 267 -25.40 17.32 10.57
C GLU A 267 -24.57 18.23 9.66
N GLN A 268 -23.29 18.42 9.98
CA GLN A 268 -22.36 19.20 9.17
C GLN A 268 -22.20 18.60 7.78
N TYR A 269 -22.02 17.26 7.69
CA TYR A 269 -21.92 16.55 6.42
C TYR A 269 -23.19 16.65 5.57
N ALA A 270 -24.37 16.60 6.20
CA ALA A 270 -25.64 16.74 5.52
C ALA A 270 -25.87 18.17 5.01
N ALA A 271 -25.42 19.18 5.78
CA ALA A 271 -25.53 20.58 5.41
C ALA A 271 -24.57 20.96 4.27
N ASP A 272 -23.30 20.63 4.40
CA ASP A 272 -22.28 20.83 3.37
C ASP A 272 -21.11 19.85 3.53
N ARG A 273 -21.08 18.83 2.71
CA ARG A 273 -20.01 17.81 2.68
C ARG A 273 -18.64 18.33 2.22
N THR A 274 -18.60 19.53 1.64
CA THR A 274 -17.35 20.18 1.22
C THR A 274 -16.79 21.11 2.29
N ALA A 275 -17.53 21.34 3.37
CA ALA A 275 -17.06 22.12 4.51
C ALA A 275 -15.85 21.46 5.20
N ALA A 276 -15.08 22.25 5.91
CA ALA A 276 -14.10 21.79 6.87
C ALA A 276 -14.67 21.90 8.29
N GLN A 277 -14.03 21.21 9.24
CA GLN A 277 -14.31 21.40 10.66
C GLN A 277 -14.09 22.86 11.04
N PRO A 278 -15.01 23.50 11.80
CA PRO A 278 -14.90 24.92 12.13
C PRO A 278 -13.56 25.33 12.76
N ASP A 279 -13.04 24.52 13.69
CA ASP A 279 -11.76 24.77 14.34
C ASP A 279 -10.58 24.68 13.35
N SER A 280 -10.66 23.80 12.36
CA SER A 280 -9.64 23.69 11.30
C SER A 280 -9.60 24.95 10.44
N VAL A 281 -10.76 25.53 10.15
CA VAL A 281 -10.87 26.80 9.40
C VAL A 281 -10.37 27.98 10.24
N ALA A 282 -10.85 28.08 11.50
CA ALA A 282 -10.51 29.17 12.39
C ALA A 282 -9.00 29.27 12.65
N ASN A 283 -8.32 28.13 12.75
CA ASN A 283 -6.89 28.05 13.03
C ASN A 283 -6.04 27.85 11.76
N ASN A 284 -6.66 27.74 10.57
CA ASN A 284 -5.94 27.49 9.32
C ASN A 284 -4.98 26.30 9.43
N THR A 285 -5.46 25.15 9.89
CA THR A 285 -4.65 23.95 10.18
C THR A 285 -3.94 23.40 8.94
N TRP A 286 -2.69 22.99 9.10
CA TRP A 286 -1.85 22.52 8.01
C TRP A 286 -0.74 21.58 8.50
N ASN A 287 -0.14 20.87 7.57
CA ASN A 287 1.13 20.18 7.76
C ASN A 287 2.06 20.39 6.57
N ARG A 288 3.35 20.29 6.83
CA ARG A 288 4.43 20.37 5.84
C ARG A 288 5.49 19.34 6.18
N GLY A 289 5.92 18.58 5.17
CA GLY A 289 7.05 17.67 5.25
C GLY A 289 8.09 17.98 4.20
N GLN A 290 9.36 17.86 4.58
CA GLN A 290 10.50 17.85 3.66
C GLN A 290 11.33 16.63 3.98
N SER A 291 11.69 15.84 2.99
CA SER A 291 12.57 14.70 3.22
C SER A 291 13.61 14.55 2.12
N SER A 292 14.78 14.09 2.52
CA SER A 292 15.85 13.66 1.64
C SER A 292 16.20 12.21 1.93
N SER A 293 16.62 11.48 0.92
CA SER A 293 17.15 10.12 1.09
C SER A 293 18.29 9.87 0.12
N ALA A 294 19.33 9.21 0.64
CA ALA A 294 20.46 8.71 -0.14
C ALA A 294 20.56 7.19 0.03
N GLY A 295 20.84 6.48 -1.04
CA GLY A 295 20.98 5.03 -1.03
C GLY A 295 22.12 4.56 -1.90
N LEU A 296 22.75 3.47 -1.45
CA LEU A 296 23.77 2.73 -2.17
C LEU A 296 23.38 1.27 -2.19
N PHE A 297 23.51 0.60 -3.32
CA PHE A 297 23.56 -0.86 -3.35
C PHE A 297 24.80 -1.35 -4.10
N VAL A 298 25.29 -2.50 -3.66
CA VAL A 298 26.35 -3.26 -4.33
C VAL A 298 25.85 -4.70 -4.44
N GLU A 299 25.88 -5.24 -5.64
CA GLU A 299 25.52 -6.63 -5.91
C GLU A 299 26.65 -7.27 -6.74
N ALA A 300 27.08 -8.45 -6.34
CA ALA A 300 28.15 -9.18 -7.03
C ALA A 300 27.88 -10.68 -7.00
N ALA A 301 28.02 -11.34 -8.15
CA ALA A 301 28.00 -12.79 -8.29
C ALA A 301 29.42 -13.33 -8.03
N LEU A 302 29.61 -14.04 -6.92
CA LEU A 302 30.86 -14.67 -6.55
C LEU A 302 30.63 -16.18 -6.41
N LYS A 303 31.18 -16.95 -7.35
CA LYS A 303 30.90 -18.39 -7.49
C LYS A 303 29.39 -18.65 -7.66
N GLU A 304 28.80 -19.44 -6.77
CA GLU A 304 27.39 -19.81 -6.78
C GLU A 304 26.50 -18.90 -5.94
N VAL A 305 27.05 -17.83 -5.36
CA VAL A 305 26.35 -16.91 -4.47
C VAL A 305 26.29 -15.53 -5.07
N VAL A 306 25.10 -14.98 -5.15
CA VAL A 306 24.86 -13.55 -5.44
C VAL A 306 24.80 -12.83 -4.10
N TRP A 307 25.78 -11.98 -3.86
CA TRP A 307 25.84 -11.13 -2.67
C TRP A 307 25.27 -9.77 -2.97
N ARG A 308 24.48 -9.24 -2.06
CA ARG A 308 23.92 -7.90 -2.15
C ARG A 308 24.01 -7.18 -0.81
N MET A 309 24.46 -5.94 -0.85
CA MET A 309 24.44 -5.00 0.26
C MET A 309 23.63 -3.78 -0.17
N ASP A 310 22.70 -3.38 0.67
CA ASP A 310 21.93 -2.15 0.53
C ASP A 310 22.15 -1.27 1.76
N TYR A 311 22.44 0.01 1.56
CA TYR A 311 22.44 1.03 2.59
C TYR A 311 21.52 2.17 2.19
N LYS A 312 20.68 2.62 3.10
CA LYS A 312 19.79 3.77 2.88
C LYS A 312 19.77 4.67 4.10
N HIS A 313 20.12 5.93 3.87
CA HIS A 313 19.94 7.02 4.83
C HIS A 313 18.75 7.88 4.43
N ARG A 314 17.98 8.35 5.41
CA ARG A 314 16.83 9.23 5.19
C ARG A 314 16.71 10.21 6.34
N GLN A 315 16.48 11.48 5.97
CA GLN A 315 16.12 12.55 6.89
C GLN A 315 14.74 13.09 6.50
N ARG A 316 13.96 13.47 7.51
CA ARG A 316 12.67 14.12 7.30
C ARG A 316 12.46 15.20 8.36
N ASP A 317 12.16 16.39 7.90
CA ASP A 317 11.68 17.51 8.69
C ASP A 317 10.18 17.65 8.47
N TYR A 318 9.44 17.73 9.56
CA TYR A 318 7.98 17.84 9.53
C TYR A 318 7.53 18.94 10.49
N SER A 319 6.57 19.75 10.07
CA SER A 319 5.92 20.74 10.91
C SER A 319 4.43 20.73 10.66
N ALA A 320 3.65 20.97 11.71
CA ALA A 320 2.20 21.04 11.62
C ALA A 320 1.62 22.03 12.64
N LEU A 321 0.51 22.62 12.23
CA LEU A 321 -0.44 23.29 13.12
C LEU A 321 -1.73 22.46 13.10
N ALA A 322 -2.01 21.80 14.20
CA ALA A 322 -3.22 21.01 14.41
C ALA A 322 -4.09 21.61 15.51
N VAL A 323 -5.37 21.20 15.59
CA VAL A 323 -6.22 21.50 16.73
C VAL A 323 -6.35 20.24 17.58
N GLN A 324 -5.98 20.33 18.84
CA GLN A 324 -6.16 19.27 19.82
C GLN A 324 -6.99 19.82 20.99
N TYR A 325 -8.09 19.15 21.30
CA TYR A 325 -9.04 19.57 22.37
C TYR A 325 -9.50 21.04 22.27
N GLY A 326 -9.73 21.51 21.03
CA GLY A 326 -10.17 22.88 20.78
C GLY A 326 -9.08 23.97 20.82
N ALA A 327 -7.82 23.59 21.10
CA ALA A 327 -6.69 24.51 21.11
C ALA A 327 -5.72 24.22 19.94
N PRO A 328 -5.17 25.27 19.30
CA PRO A 328 -4.12 25.09 18.29
C PRO A 328 -2.83 24.60 18.95
N VAL A 329 -2.17 23.62 18.31
CA VAL A 329 -0.90 23.04 18.75
C VAL A 329 0.08 23.05 17.59
N ASN A 330 1.20 23.73 17.78
CA ASN A 330 2.34 23.68 16.88
C ASN A 330 3.24 22.48 17.22
N MET A 331 3.67 21.74 16.20
CA MET A 331 4.60 20.64 16.39
C MET A 331 5.63 20.60 15.26
N THR A 332 6.86 20.24 15.61
CA THR A 332 7.95 20.02 14.65
C THR A 332 8.66 18.73 14.96
N PHE A 333 8.93 17.94 13.93
CA PHE A 333 9.61 16.65 14.05
C PHE A 333 10.82 16.63 13.14
N MET A 334 11.96 16.19 13.65
CA MET A 334 13.13 15.86 12.85
C MET A 334 13.40 14.37 12.97
N THR A 335 13.41 13.68 11.85
CA THR A 335 13.55 12.22 11.79
C THR A 335 14.80 11.84 11.01
N HIS A 336 15.58 10.92 11.55
CA HIS A 336 16.70 10.27 10.88
C HIS A 336 16.47 8.76 10.85
N SER A 337 16.73 8.13 9.72
CA SER A 337 16.59 6.68 9.57
C SER A 337 17.71 6.12 8.71
N ASP A 338 18.34 5.08 9.22
CA ASP A 338 19.37 4.31 8.53
C ASP A 338 18.94 2.86 8.42
N VAL A 339 19.13 2.26 7.25
CA VAL A 339 18.89 0.84 7.00
C VAL A 339 20.10 0.26 6.29
N LEU A 340 20.63 -0.81 6.84
CA LEU A 340 21.67 -1.63 6.24
C LEU A 340 21.14 -3.04 6.10
N ALA A 341 21.15 -3.58 4.89
CA ALA A 341 20.76 -4.96 4.62
C ALA A 341 21.89 -5.68 3.87
N PHE A 342 22.16 -6.90 4.27
CA PHE A 342 23.13 -7.78 3.62
C PHE A 342 22.46 -9.11 3.31
N THR A 343 22.52 -9.54 2.06
CA THR A 343 21.84 -10.75 1.57
C THR A 343 22.80 -11.58 0.71
N GLY A 344 22.83 -12.89 0.95
CA GLY A 344 23.42 -13.89 0.07
C GLY A 344 22.33 -14.76 -0.53
N THR A 345 22.33 -14.95 -1.85
CA THR A 345 21.45 -15.88 -2.54
C THR A 345 22.29 -16.91 -3.25
N GLN A 346 22.17 -18.17 -2.83
CA GLN A 346 22.89 -19.31 -3.41
C GLN A 346 21.96 -20.15 -4.26
N PHE A 347 22.37 -20.44 -5.47
CA PHE A 347 21.69 -21.37 -6.37
C PHE A 347 22.53 -22.64 -6.50
N SER A 348 21.93 -23.80 -6.28
CA SER A 348 22.60 -25.09 -6.43
C SER A 348 21.67 -26.11 -7.08
N THR A 349 22.29 -27.07 -7.79
CA THR A 349 21.58 -28.22 -8.35
C THR A 349 21.95 -29.45 -7.53
N LEU A 350 20.94 -30.02 -6.89
CA LEU A 350 21.05 -31.25 -6.10
C LEU A 350 20.58 -32.44 -6.94
N SER A 351 20.89 -33.66 -6.51
CA SER A 351 20.39 -34.89 -7.17
C SER A 351 18.88 -34.96 -7.25
N VAL A 352 18.18 -34.35 -6.29
CA VAL A 352 16.71 -34.32 -6.20
C VAL A 352 16.07 -33.14 -6.90
N GLY A 353 16.84 -32.10 -7.29
CA GLY A 353 16.29 -30.92 -7.92
C GLY A 353 17.12 -29.65 -7.77
N LYS A 354 16.48 -28.48 -7.97
CA LYS A 354 17.12 -27.17 -7.83
C LYS A 354 16.86 -26.60 -6.44
N ASN A 355 17.88 -25.99 -5.86
CA ASN A 355 17.80 -25.37 -4.55
C ASN A 355 18.19 -23.90 -4.61
N SER A 356 17.40 -23.04 -3.96
CA SER A 356 17.68 -21.63 -3.79
C SER A 356 17.69 -21.31 -2.29
N LEU A 357 18.85 -20.89 -1.78
CA LEU A 357 19.03 -20.53 -0.38
C LEU A 357 19.28 -19.03 -0.29
N VAL A 358 18.40 -18.31 0.41
CA VAL A 358 18.53 -16.89 0.72
C VAL A 358 18.84 -16.76 2.22
N PHE A 359 19.87 -16.02 2.58
CA PHE A 359 20.23 -15.74 3.95
C PHE A 359 20.76 -14.32 4.08
N GLY A 360 20.65 -13.75 5.26
CA GLY A 360 21.12 -12.38 5.43
C GLY A 360 20.96 -11.81 6.83
N ALA A 361 21.39 -10.57 6.94
CA ALA A 361 21.27 -9.74 8.13
C ALA A 361 20.74 -8.36 7.77
N ASP A 362 19.83 -7.87 8.58
CA ASP A 362 19.27 -6.52 8.45
C ASP A 362 19.54 -5.75 9.74
N HIS A 363 19.91 -4.48 9.60
CA HIS A 363 19.99 -3.53 10.71
C HIS A 363 19.26 -2.24 10.33
N SER A 364 18.44 -1.72 11.24
CA SER A 364 17.81 -0.42 11.08
C SER A 364 17.88 0.40 12.36
N SER A 365 18.08 1.69 12.20
CA SER A 365 18.04 2.69 13.26
C SER A 365 17.14 3.84 12.81
N TRP A 366 16.19 4.20 13.63
CA TRP A 366 15.29 5.31 13.42
C TRP A 366 15.25 6.15 14.68
N ARG A 367 15.39 7.46 14.53
CA ARG A 367 15.33 8.45 15.61
C ARG A 367 14.46 9.61 15.18
N GLN A 368 13.65 10.13 16.09
CA GLN A 368 12.87 11.34 15.88
C GLN A 368 12.94 12.24 17.11
N ASP A 369 13.22 13.51 16.88
CA ASP A 369 13.17 14.56 17.88
C ASP A 369 11.90 15.37 17.61
N ARG A 370 10.95 15.37 18.56
CA ARG A 370 9.70 16.14 18.52
C ARG A 370 9.81 17.33 19.43
N ASN A 371 9.41 18.48 18.93
CA ASN A 371 9.32 19.70 19.69
C ASN A 371 7.91 20.26 19.60
N TYR A 372 7.41 20.74 20.70
CA TYR A 372 6.15 21.44 20.85
C TYR A 372 6.47 22.89 21.24
N PRO A 373 6.62 23.82 20.26
CA PRO A 373 7.14 25.16 20.51
C PRO A 373 6.30 25.96 21.52
N ASP A 374 4.97 25.73 21.55
CA ASP A 374 4.04 26.47 22.40
C ASP A 374 4.22 26.14 23.90
N SER A 375 4.67 24.93 24.24
CA SER A 375 4.93 24.48 25.61
C SER A 375 6.40 24.25 25.93
N SER A 376 7.26 24.36 24.91
CA SER A 376 8.68 24.01 25.01
C SER A 376 8.97 22.54 25.37
N ASP A 377 7.97 21.68 25.28
CA ASP A 377 8.12 20.24 25.52
C ASP A 377 8.89 19.57 24.36
N ARG A 378 9.69 18.56 24.70
CA ARG A 378 10.45 17.75 23.74
C ARG A 378 10.22 16.28 24.00
N VAL A 379 10.20 15.50 22.92
CA VAL A 379 10.09 14.05 22.99
C VAL A 379 11.12 13.42 22.06
N ASN A 380 12.02 12.64 22.63
CA ASN A 380 13.03 11.90 21.86
C ASN A 380 12.56 10.46 21.69
N LEU A 381 12.51 10.01 20.44
CA LEU A 381 12.00 8.70 20.06
C LEU A 381 13.10 7.92 19.35
N VAL A 382 13.31 6.66 19.74
CA VAL A 382 14.31 5.78 19.15
C VAL A 382 13.71 4.41 18.86
N SER A 383 13.92 3.90 17.64
CA SER A 383 13.58 2.53 17.24
C SER A 383 14.78 1.89 16.55
N LYS A 384 15.23 0.73 17.05
CA LYS A 384 16.32 -0.04 16.47
C LYS A 384 15.87 -1.47 16.23
N SER A 385 16.36 -2.06 15.15
CA SER A 385 16.12 -3.46 14.82
C SER A 385 17.41 -4.09 14.29
N SER A 386 17.69 -5.31 14.72
CA SER A 386 18.77 -6.15 14.17
C SER A 386 18.24 -7.56 13.98
N ALA A 387 18.43 -8.13 12.81
CA ALA A 387 17.86 -9.42 12.48
C ALA A 387 18.81 -10.29 11.67
N LEU A 388 18.65 -11.60 11.84
CA LEU A 388 19.18 -12.64 10.97
C LEU A 388 18.03 -13.45 10.38
N PHE A 389 18.15 -13.83 9.11
CA PHE A 389 17.13 -14.62 8.44
C PHE A 389 17.75 -15.63 7.48
N VAL A 390 17.01 -16.70 7.24
CA VAL A 390 17.29 -17.71 6.25
C VAL A 390 15.97 -18.19 5.62
N LYS A 391 15.98 -18.40 4.31
CA LYS A 391 14.87 -19.01 3.55
C LYS A 391 15.44 -19.96 2.52
N ASN A 392 14.87 -21.13 2.43
CA ASN A 392 15.24 -22.15 1.46
C ASN A 392 14.03 -22.53 0.61
N ASP A 393 14.23 -22.58 -0.70
CA ASP A 393 13.26 -23.04 -1.69
C ASP A 393 13.89 -24.24 -2.44
N LEU A 394 13.36 -25.44 -2.20
CA LEU A 394 13.80 -26.70 -2.83
C LEU A 394 12.77 -27.13 -3.88
N ASP A 395 13.15 -27.08 -5.15
CA ASP A 395 12.36 -27.53 -6.28
C ASP A 395 12.68 -28.98 -6.64
N LEU A 396 11.80 -29.90 -6.33
CA LEU A 396 11.87 -31.31 -6.74
C LEU A 396 11.42 -31.44 -8.21
N THR A 397 12.34 -31.26 -9.13
CA THR A 397 12.04 -31.06 -10.56
C THR A 397 11.32 -32.23 -11.23
N GLN A 398 11.54 -33.46 -10.78
CA GLN A 398 10.87 -34.66 -11.32
C GLN A 398 9.37 -34.72 -10.95
N HIS A 399 8.96 -34.05 -9.88
CA HIS A 399 7.61 -34.09 -9.36
C HIS A 399 6.84 -32.79 -9.48
N GLY A 400 7.49 -31.70 -9.92
CA GLY A 400 6.89 -30.35 -9.96
C GLY A 400 6.54 -29.81 -8.57
N LEU A 401 7.11 -30.39 -7.50
CA LEU A 401 6.88 -29.99 -6.11
C LEU A 401 7.99 -29.03 -5.65
N ARG A 402 7.60 -27.92 -5.05
CA ARG A 402 8.49 -27.01 -4.32
C ARG A 402 8.19 -27.07 -2.83
N ILE A 403 9.24 -27.12 -2.03
CA ILE A 403 9.21 -27.00 -0.57
C ILE A 403 9.90 -25.72 -0.18
N THR A 404 9.21 -24.88 0.55
CA THR A 404 9.72 -23.60 1.10
C THR A 404 9.78 -23.67 2.61
N ALA A 405 10.90 -23.26 3.20
CA ALA A 405 11.05 -23.09 4.65
C ALA A 405 11.86 -21.83 4.94
N GLY A 406 11.41 -21.03 5.90
CA GLY A 406 12.10 -19.80 6.27
C GLY A 406 11.99 -19.52 7.76
N TYR A 407 13.02 -18.84 8.29
CA TYR A 407 13.08 -18.40 9.67
C TYR A 407 13.81 -17.06 9.79
N ARG A 408 13.31 -16.20 10.67
CA ARG A 408 13.90 -14.92 11.06
C ARG A 408 13.89 -14.78 12.58
N SER A 409 14.98 -14.29 13.13
CA SER A 409 15.06 -13.80 14.51
C SER A 409 15.42 -12.32 14.46
N GLU A 410 14.67 -11.49 15.16
CA GLU A 410 14.81 -10.02 15.16
C GLU A 410 14.79 -9.47 16.57
N GLN A 411 15.85 -8.78 16.94
CA GLN A 411 15.95 -8.02 18.17
C GLN A 411 15.45 -6.60 17.91
N LEU A 412 14.45 -6.18 18.66
CA LEU A 412 13.78 -4.90 18.55
C LEU A 412 13.98 -4.11 19.84
N GLN A 413 14.27 -2.82 19.72
CA GLN A 413 14.40 -1.88 20.82
C GLN A 413 13.67 -0.61 20.46
N LYS A 414 12.70 -0.20 21.30
CA LYS A 414 11.93 1.03 21.11
C LYS A 414 11.90 1.79 22.41
N SER A 415 12.12 3.11 22.37
CA SER A 415 12.09 3.96 23.55
C SER A 415 11.61 5.36 23.22
N GLN A 416 10.96 5.94 24.18
CA GLN A 416 10.49 7.32 24.21
C GLN A 416 10.98 7.97 25.49
N ASP A 417 11.55 9.17 25.37
CA ASP A 417 11.99 10.00 26.47
C ASP A 417 11.31 11.37 26.40
N ILE A 418 10.53 11.72 27.40
CA ILE A 418 9.75 12.96 27.47
C ILE A 418 10.47 13.95 28.36
N LEU A 419 10.85 15.08 27.78
CA LEU A 419 11.56 16.18 28.41
C LEU A 419 10.61 17.38 28.51
N PRO A 420 9.90 17.58 29.65
CA PRO A 420 8.96 18.68 29.80
C PRO A 420 9.69 20.02 29.75
N GLY A 421 9.12 20.97 29.00
CA GLY A 421 9.56 22.37 28.99
C GLY A 421 8.53 23.31 29.62
N GLY A 422 7.29 22.82 29.76
CA GLY A 422 6.15 23.51 30.32
C GLY A 422 5.29 22.62 31.22
N ASN A 423 4.03 22.94 31.35
CA ASN A 423 3.08 22.21 32.20
C ASN A 423 2.20 21.20 31.44
N VAL A 424 2.52 20.90 30.17
CA VAL A 424 1.65 20.08 29.32
C VAL A 424 2.00 18.60 29.43
N PHE A 425 3.29 18.26 29.39
CA PHE A 425 3.74 16.87 29.48
C PHE A 425 4.34 16.55 30.85
N THR A 426 4.11 15.32 31.30
CA THR A 426 4.79 14.77 32.47
C THR A 426 6.08 14.10 32.01
N ALA A 427 7.22 14.37 32.70
CA ALA A 427 8.47 13.68 32.44
C ALA A 427 8.29 12.17 32.52
N GLY A 428 8.86 11.44 31.56
CA GLY A 428 8.73 10.00 31.56
C GLY A 428 9.61 9.33 30.53
N PHE A 429 9.96 8.08 30.84
CA PHE A 429 10.63 7.19 29.93
C PHE A 429 9.75 5.96 29.68
N ALA A 430 9.55 5.62 28.41
CA ALA A 430 8.91 4.39 28.01
C ALA A 430 9.88 3.57 27.13
N GLY A 431 9.97 2.28 27.35
CA GLY A 431 10.78 1.39 26.53
C GLY A 431 10.16 0.02 26.39
N ASN A 432 10.33 -0.56 25.21
CA ASN A 432 9.91 -1.92 24.92
C ASN A 432 11.01 -2.62 24.10
N ASN A 433 11.55 -3.69 24.63
CA ASN A 433 12.62 -4.47 24.01
C ASN A 433 12.17 -5.93 23.93
N ALA A 434 12.31 -6.53 22.76
CA ALA A 434 11.96 -7.92 22.56
C ALA A 434 12.84 -8.57 21.48
N THR A 435 13.09 -9.86 21.63
CA THR A 435 13.56 -10.72 20.53
C THR A 435 12.38 -11.54 20.05
N LEU A 436 11.98 -11.30 18.81
CA LEU A 436 10.82 -11.95 18.19
C LEU A 436 11.26 -12.80 17.01
N SER A 437 10.49 -13.82 16.69
CA SER A 437 10.78 -14.71 15.59
C SER A 437 9.57 -14.88 14.67
N GLY A 438 9.85 -14.96 13.37
CA GLY A 438 8.90 -15.31 12.33
C GLY A 438 9.40 -16.51 11.55
N TRP A 439 8.45 -17.32 11.08
CA TRP A 439 8.78 -18.46 10.24
C TRP A 439 7.71 -18.68 9.18
N GLU A 440 8.09 -19.39 8.13
CA GLU A 440 7.17 -19.84 7.09
C GLU A 440 7.50 -21.25 6.62
N LEU A 441 6.47 -22.02 6.34
CA LEU A 441 6.53 -23.32 5.66
C LEU A 441 5.53 -23.29 4.51
N GLY A 442 5.97 -23.67 3.32
CA GLY A 442 5.16 -23.68 2.11
C GLY A 442 5.40 -24.92 1.26
N LEU A 443 4.35 -25.40 0.64
CA LEU A 443 4.40 -26.41 -0.41
C LEU A 443 3.70 -25.86 -1.63
N SER A 444 4.32 -25.97 -2.80
CA SER A 444 3.70 -25.60 -4.08
C SER A 444 3.86 -26.73 -5.07
N GLN A 445 2.73 -27.21 -5.62
CA GLN A 445 2.68 -28.28 -6.62
C GLN A 445 2.30 -27.69 -7.98
N THR A 446 3.20 -27.77 -8.94
CA THR A 446 2.90 -27.53 -10.35
C THR A 446 2.22 -28.79 -10.90
N ILE A 447 0.92 -28.69 -11.22
CA ILE A 447 0.13 -29.80 -11.76
C ILE A 447 0.42 -29.96 -13.26
N ASN A 448 0.49 -28.85 -13.97
CA ASN A 448 0.87 -28.75 -15.39
C ASN A 448 1.34 -27.32 -15.69
N SER A 449 1.65 -27.03 -16.95
CA SER A 449 2.13 -25.71 -17.38
C SER A 449 1.16 -24.55 -17.10
N ALA A 450 -0.13 -24.84 -16.91
CA ALA A 450 -1.16 -23.85 -16.65
C ALA A 450 -1.57 -23.77 -15.18
N ASN A 451 -1.41 -24.83 -14.39
CA ASN A 451 -1.99 -24.94 -13.05
C ASN A 451 -0.94 -25.21 -11.99
N SER A 452 -1.01 -24.44 -10.90
CA SER A 452 -0.30 -24.75 -9.66
C SER A 452 -1.21 -24.55 -8.45
N VAL A 453 -0.98 -25.35 -7.41
CA VAL A 453 -1.65 -25.20 -6.11
C VAL A 453 -0.58 -25.05 -5.03
N TYR A 454 -0.91 -24.33 -3.97
CA TYR A 454 0.01 -24.20 -2.85
C TYR A 454 -0.74 -24.22 -1.50
N VAL A 455 -0.03 -24.63 -0.48
CA VAL A 455 -0.41 -24.47 0.92
C VAL A 455 0.74 -23.80 1.65
N ARG A 456 0.42 -22.88 2.55
CA ARG A 456 1.41 -22.13 3.34
C ARG A 456 0.91 -21.95 4.77
N ARG A 457 1.84 -22.12 5.71
CA ARG A 457 1.65 -21.74 7.11
C ARG A 457 2.80 -20.84 7.53
N SER A 458 2.50 -19.77 8.28
CA SER A 458 3.50 -18.79 8.69
C SER A 458 3.15 -18.14 10.01
N GLN A 459 4.16 -17.59 10.66
CA GLN A 459 4.04 -16.77 11.86
C GLN A 459 4.70 -15.43 11.62
N SER A 460 4.01 -14.36 12.01
CA SER A 460 4.49 -12.99 11.96
C SER A 460 4.34 -12.29 13.30
N TYR A 461 4.97 -11.11 13.42
CA TYR A 461 4.96 -10.34 14.65
C TYR A 461 5.06 -8.85 14.39
N ARG A 462 4.68 -8.09 15.42
CA ARG A 462 4.86 -6.65 15.52
C ARG A 462 5.10 -6.25 16.98
N LEU A 463 6.11 -5.46 17.25
CA LEU A 463 6.28 -4.78 18.52
C LEU A 463 5.45 -3.47 18.49
N PRO A 464 4.84 -3.01 19.60
CA PRO A 464 4.20 -1.70 19.64
C PRO A 464 5.11 -0.63 19.04
N ASN A 465 4.57 0.27 18.21
CA ASN A 465 5.33 1.43 17.75
C ASN A 465 5.52 2.43 18.91
N ILE A 466 6.35 3.44 18.69
CA ILE A 466 6.73 4.34 19.78
C ILE A 466 5.55 5.17 20.29
N ASP A 467 4.64 5.58 19.42
CA ASP A 467 3.44 6.32 19.82
C ASP A 467 2.47 5.44 20.62
N GLU A 468 2.49 4.15 20.39
CA GLU A 468 1.63 3.21 21.14
C GLU A 468 2.14 2.97 22.56
N ILE A 469 3.46 2.99 22.82
CA ILE A 469 4.03 2.72 24.15
C ILE A 469 4.05 3.95 25.07
N GLY A 470 3.98 5.15 24.52
CA GLY A 470 4.19 6.40 25.24
C GLY A 470 3.07 6.78 26.19
N GLY A 471 1.90 6.13 26.12
CA GLY A 471 0.71 6.52 26.88
C GLY A 471 0.17 7.89 26.46
N ALA A 472 -0.52 8.56 27.38
CA ALA A 472 -1.02 9.92 27.21
C ALA A 472 -0.39 10.84 28.27
N PRO A 473 0.86 11.28 28.09
CA PRO A 473 1.60 12.03 29.10
C PRO A 473 0.93 13.35 29.48
N TRP A 474 0.16 13.95 28.57
CA TRP A 474 -0.67 15.14 28.85
C TRP A 474 -1.88 14.86 29.77
N LEU A 475 -2.26 13.60 29.96
CA LEU A 475 -3.27 13.16 30.93
C LEU A 475 -2.65 12.63 32.23
N GLY A 476 -1.31 12.70 32.37
CA GLY A 476 -0.58 12.11 33.49
C GLY A 476 -0.52 10.59 33.49
N SER A 477 -0.95 9.94 32.39
CA SER A 477 -0.81 8.49 32.24
C SER A 477 0.61 8.15 31.76
N GLY A 478 1.27 7.24 32.50
CA GLY A 478 2.61 6.76 32.18
C GLY A 478 2.63 5.78 31.00
N PRO A 479 3.79 5.14 30.77
CA PRO A 479 3.96 4.18 29.69
C PRO A 479 2.93 3.05 29.73
N MET A 480 2.47 2.63 28.56
CA MET A 480 1.52 1.54 28.41
C MET A 480 2.27 0.19 28.26
N PRO A 481 2.05 -0.79 29.16
CA PRO A 481 2.71 -2.09 29.10
C PRO A 481 2.06 -2.98 28.03
N LEU A 482 2.30 -2.68 26.76
CA LEU A 482 1.75 -3.43 25.64
C LEU A 482 2.62 -4.64 25.28
N ASN A 483 1.97 -5.78 25.10
CA ASN A 483 2.61 -7.01 24.63
C ASN A 483 2.83 -6.96 23.11
N PRO A 484 3.86 -7.67 22.60
CA PRO A 484 4.03 -7.86 21.16
C PRO A 484 2.80 -8.55 20.54
N GLN A 485 2.37 -8.02 19.40
CA GLN A 485 1.36 -8.67 18.56
C GLN A 485 1.99 -9.83 17.79
N THR A 486 1.29 -10.97 17.73
CA THR A 486 1.68 -12.11 16.91
C THR A 486 0.51 -12.58 16.06
N ALA A 487 0.80 -13.12 14.88
CA ALA A 487 -0.20 -13.73 14.00
C ALA A 487 0.27 -15.07 13.48
N GLN A 488 -0.66 -16.01 13.33
CA GLN A 488 -0.47 -17.28 12.65
C GLN A 488 -1.42 -17.34 11.46
N ASP A 489 -0.85 -17.55 10.27
CA ASP A 489 -1.56 -17.58 9.01
C ASP A 489 -1.53 -18.96 8.39
N ASN A 490 -2.68 -19.40 7.87
CA ASN A 490 -2.81 -20.58 7.03
C ASN A 490 -3.43 -20.17 5.70
N GLU A 491 -2.82 -20.59 4.60
CA GLU A 491 -3.26 -20.27 3.25
C GLU A 491 -3.32 -21.51 2.38
N LEU A 492 -4.34 -21.57 1.53
CA LEU A 492 -4.47 -22.47 0.40
C LEU A 492 -4.72 -21.64 -0.84
N GLY A 493 -3.96 -21.89 -1.91
CA GLY A 493 -4.16 -21.16 -3.15
C GLY A 493 -4.08 -22.02 -4.39
N TRP A 494 -4.73 -21.52 -5.43
CA TRP A 494 -4.67 -22.06 -6.79
C TRP A 494 -4.33 -20.93 -7.75
N LYS A 495 -3.41 -21.21 -8.67
CA LYS A 495 -2.99 -20.30 -9.73
C LYS A 495 -3.19 -20.97 -11.07
N TYR A 496 -3.83 -20.24 -11.98
CA TYR A 496 -4.06 -20.67 -13.35
C TYR A 496 -3.53 -19.63 -14.33
N ARG A 497 -2.80 -20.10 -15.35
CA ARG A 497 -2.30 -19.28 -16.43
C ARG A 497 -2.46 -20.04 -17.76
N LEU A 498 -3.29 -19.51 -18.65
CA LEU A 498 -3.46 -20.04 -20.00
C LEU A 498 -2.73 -19.13 -20.98
N ALA A 499 -1.48 -19.50 -21.34
CA ALA A 499 -0.61 -18.69 -22.20
C ALA A 499 -0.71 -17.20 -21.83
N ASP A 500 -0.89 -16.32 -22.82
CA ASP A 500 -0.95 -14.88 -22.65
C ASP A 500 -2.38 -14.34 -22.53
N SER A 501 -3.38 -15.22 -22.39
CA SER A 501 -4.79 -14.82 -22.45
C SER A 501 -5.46 -14.73 -21.09
N THR A 502 -5.10 -15.59 -20.14
CA THR A 502 -5.84 -15.71 -18.88
C THR A 502 -4.91 -15.96 -17.70
N ARG A 503 -5.11 -15.21 -16.64
CA ARG A 503 -4.53 -15.45 -15.31
C ARG A 503 -5.64 -15.46 -14.28
N VAL A 504 -5.62 -16.45 -13.40
CA VAL A 504 -6.53 -16.53 -12.25
C VAL A 504 -5.72 -16.90 -11.02
N GLY A 505 -5.95 -16.20 -9.93
CA GLY A 505 -5.45 -16.51 -8.60
C GLY A 505 -6.62 -16.66 -7.64
N LEU A 506 -6.69 -17.78 -6.93
CA LEU A 506 -7.65 -18.02 -5.85
C LEU A 506 -6.88 -18.30 -4.57
N ARG A 507 -7.22 -17.58 -3.51
CA ARG A 507 -6.65 -17.74 -2.18
C ARG A 507 -7.77 -17.93 -1.16
N VAL A 508 -7.66 -18.97 -0.33
CA VAL A 508 -8.45 -19.14 0.89
C VAL A 508 -7.50 -19.03 2.07
N PHE A 509 -7.86 -18.24 3.07
CA PHE A 509 -6.95 -17.96 4.18
C PHE A 509 -7.67 -17.89 5.53
N GLN A 510 -6.90 -18.15 6.58
CA GLN A 510 -7.24 -17.86 7.96
C GLN A 510 -6.01 -17.31 8.68
N SER A 511 -6.19 -16.20 9.39
CA SER A 511 -5.19 -15.56 10.24
C SER A 511 -5.75 -15.43 11.66
N GLU A 512 -5.00 -15.88 12.66
CA GLU A 512 -5.32 -15.75 14.07
C GLU A 512 -4.29 -14.85 14.74
N LEU A 513 -4.77 -13.77 15.37
CA LEU A 513 -3.92 -12.80 16.03
C LEU A 513 -4.10 -12.83 17.53
N ARG A 514 -2.98 -12.61 18.23
CA ARG A 514 -2.94 -12.38 19.68
C ARG A 514 -2.31 -11.02 19.95
N ASN A 515 -2.85 -10.35 20.97
CA ASN A 515 -2.35 -9.04 21.40
C ASN A 515 -2.33 -8.00 20.27
N GLU A 516 -3.32 -8.01 19.38
CA GLU A 516 -3.44 -6.98 18.36
C GLU A 516 -3.50 -5.61 19.03
N ILE A 517 -2.70 -4.65 18.57
CA ILE A 517 -2.55 -3.36 19.21
C ILE A 517 -3.41 -2.33 18.48
N ILE A 518 -4.25 -1.62 19.23
CA ILE A 518 -5.14 -0.60 18.69
C ILE A 518 -5.37 0.52 19.72
N PHE A 519 -5.72 1.70 19.24
CA PHE A 519 -6.20 2.78 20.10
C PHE A 519 -7.68 2.59 20.46
N ASP A 520 -8.00 2.60 21.77
CA ASP A 520 -9.36 2.58 22.28
C ASP A 520 -9.81 4.00 22.64
N PRO A 521 -10.71 4.60 21.85
CA PRO A 521 -11.15 5.97 22.14
C PRO A 521 -11.97 6.09 23.43
N SER A 522 -12.55 5.00 23.93
CA SER A 522 -13.32 5.03 25.18
C SER A 522 -12.42 5.09 26.42
N GLN A 523 -11.23 4.52 26.34
CA GLN A 523 -10.20 4.54 27.38
C GLN A 523 -9.14 5.61 27.13
N PHE A 524 -9.16 6.21 25.93
CA PHE A 524 -8.14 7.12 25.45
C PHE A 524 -6.71 6.53 25.55
N ALA A 525 -6.57 5.26 25.24
CA ALA A 525 -5.35 4.50 25.41
C ALA A 525 -5.13 3.48 24.29
N ASN A 526 -3.86 3.17 24.02
CA ASN A 526 -3.53 2.00 23.22
C ASN A 526 -3.64 0.74 24.08
N ILE A 527 -4.28 -0.30 23.54
CA ILE A 527 -4.54 -1.56 24.23
C ILE A 527 -4.14 -2.75 23.37
N ASN A 528 -3.91 -3.89 24.02
CA ASN A 528 -3.89 -5.17 23.32
C ASN A 528 -5.31 -5.73 23.28
N LEU A 529 -5.84 -5.97 22.08
CA LEU A 529 -7.13 -6.63 21.91
C LEU A 529 -7.07 -8.09 22.37
N GLU A 530 -8.20 -8.59 22.78
CA GLU A 530 -8.45 -10.02 22.90
C GLU A 530 -8.22 -10.71 21.54
N PRO A 531 -7.98 -12.04 21.50
CA PRO A 531 -7.67 -12.72 20.24
C PRO A 531 -8.65 -12.41 19.13
N THR A 532 -8.12 -12.06 17.95
CA THR A 532 -8.90 -11.75 16.76
C THR A 532 -8.63 -12.76 15.66
N ARG A 533 -9.57 -12.93 14.75
CA ARG A 533 -9.46 -13.86 13.64
C ARG A 533 -9.94 -13.22 12.34
N ARG A 534 -9.16 -13.44 11.27
CA ARG A 534 -9.53 -13.09 9.92
C ARG A 534 -9.58 -14.34 9.07
N ARG A 535 -10.63 -14.49 8.26
CA ARG A 535 -10.80 -15.60 7.31
C ARG A 535 -11.48 -15.09 6.06
N GLY A 536 -11.08 -15.62 4.93
CA GLY A 536 -11.65 -15.13 3.68
C GLY A 536 -11.20 -15.85 2.44
N ILE A 537 -11.70 -15.34 1.33
CA ILE A 537 -11.42 -15.78 -0.03
C ILE A 537 -11.07 -14.56 -0.85
N ASP A 538 -9.94 -14.60 -1.53
CA ASP A 538 -9.51 -13.63 -2.52
C ASP A 538 -9.50 -14.29 -3.90
N LEU A 539 -10.06 -13.62 -4.90
CA LEU A 539 -10.04 -14.02 -6.30
C LEU A 539 -9.48 -12.88 -7.12
N ASP A 540 -8.46 -13.12 -7.90
CA ASP A 540 -7.96 -12.22 -8.91
C ASP A 540 -8.05 -12.87 -10.30
N VAL A 541 -8.50 -12.10 -11.30
CA VAL A 541 -8.69 -12.55 -12.68
C VAL A 541 -8.17 -11.48 -13.63
N SER A 542 -7.46 -11.90 -14.65
CA SER A 542 -7.14 -11.07 -15.81
C SER A 542 -7.34 -11.93 -17.07
N HIS A 543 -8.21 -11.49 -17.96
CA HIS A 543 -8.59 -12.24 -19.15
C HIS A 543 -8.63 -11.35 -20.38
N ARG A 544 -7.87 -11.72 -21.40
CA ARG A 544 -7.91 -11.10 -22.71
C ARG A 544 -9.03 -11.75 -23.54
N LEU A 545 -10.20 -11.10 -23.56
CA LEU A 545 -11.38 -11.58 -24.27
C LEU A 545 -11.17 -11.53 -25.79
N SER A 546 -10.43 -10.53 -26.27
CA SER A 546 -10.04 -10.40 -27.67
C SER A 546 -8.68 -9.68 -27.77
N ARG A 547 -8.13 -9.52 -28.98
CA ARG A 547 -6.93 -8.71 -29.21
C ARG A 547 -7.11 -7.24 -28.78
N GLN A 548 -8.34 -6.77 -28.66
CA GLN A 548 -8.67 -5.38 -28.34
C GLN A 548 -9.21 -5.19 -26.92
N LEU A 549 -9.67 -6.26 -26.24
CA LEU A 549 -10.35 -6.13 -24.95
C LEU A 549 -9.71 -7.01 -23.86
N LEU A 550 -9.17 -6.35 -22.86
CA LEU A 550 -8.69 -6.94 -21.61
C LEU A 550 -9.70 -6.65 -20.50
N LEU A 551 -10.14 -7.70 -19.81
CA LEU A 551 -10.96 -7.63 -18.60
C LEU A 551 -10.12 -8.07 -17.40
N GLY A 552 -10.29 -7.41 -16.27
CA GLY A 552 -9.63 -7.79 -15.04
C GLY A 552 -10.50 -7.50 -13.84
N GLY A 553 -10.22 -8.17 -12.74
CA GLY A 553 -10.91 -7.92 -11.49
C GLY A 553 -10.25 -8.62 -10.32
N VAL A 554 -10.38 -8.01 -9.17
CA VAL A 554 -10.00 -8.56 -7.88
C VAL A 554 -11.21 -8.47 -6.97
N MET A 555 -11.56 -9.58 -6.33
CA MET A 555 -12.67 -9.68 -5.39
C MET A 555 -12.17 -10.29 -4.09
N SER A 556 -12.61 -9.74 -2.96
CA SER A 556 -12.30 -10.25 -1.63
C SER A 556 -13.58 -10.37 -0.80
N TYR A 557 -13.76 -11.54 -0.20
CA TYR A 557 -14.74 -11.74 0.87
C TYR A 557 -13.98 -12.10 2.14
N LYS A 558 -14.15 -11.29 3.21
CA LYS A 558 -13.36 -11.40 4.43
C LYS A 558 -14.24 -11.20 5.67
N ALA A 559 -14.15 -12.11 6.62
CA ALA A 559 -14.69 -11.92 7.96
C ALA A 559 -13.51 -11.66 8.91
N ALA A 560 -13.55 -10.53 9.61
CA ALA A 560 -12.61 -10.16 10.67
C ALA A 560 -13.41 -9.98 11.97
N ASP A 561 -13.18 -10.84 12.94
CA ASP A 561 -14.00 -10.94 14.15
C ASP A 561 -13.11 -11.07 15.40
N PHE A 562 -13.60 -10.58 16.55
CA PHE A 562 -13.05 -10.96 17.85
C PHE A 562 -13.32 -12.46 18.07
N ALA A 563 -12.27 -13.25 18.30
CA ALA A 563 -12.37 -14.70 18.43
C ALA A 563 -12.82 -15.14 19.82
N SER A 564 -12.57 -14.34 20.85
CA SER A 564 -12.92 -14.60 22.26
C SER A 564 -13.08 -13.28 23.02
N GLY A 565 -13.43 -13.37 24.30
CA GLY A 565 -13.51 -12.26 25.23
C GLY A 565 -14.81 -11.50 25.19
N SER A 566 -14.79 -10.24 25.68
CA SER A 566 -15.98 -9.41 25.87
C SER A 566 -16.68 -9.04 24.56
N TYR A 567 -15.93 -8.98 23.47
CA TYR A 567 -16.43 -8.65 22.13
C TYR A 567 -16.54 -9.88 21.21
N ALA A 568 -16.48 -11.11 21.76
CA ALA A 568 -16.51 -12.35 20.97
C ALA A 568 -17.64 -12.35 19.91
N GLY A 569 -17.28 -12.65 18.65
CA GLY A 569 -18.19 -12.64 17.51
C GLY A 569 -18.53 -11.27 16.92
N LYS A 570 -18.10 -10.16 17.54
CA LYS A 570 -18.24 -8.83 16.96
C LYS A 570 -17.22 -8.62 15.85
N ALA A 571 -17.59 -7.82 14.85
CA ALA A 571 -16.71 -7.50 13.74
C ALA A 571 -15.63 -6.50 14.17
N ILE A 572 -14.42 -6.67 13.65
CA ILE A 572 -13.36 -5.68 13.79
C ILE A 572 -13.76 -4.40 13.04
N PRO A 573 -13.64 -3.22 13.69
CA PRO A 573 -13.94 -1.94 13.07
C PRO A 573 -13.16 -1.69 11.78
N MET A 574 -13.76 -0.91 10.88
CA MET A 574 -13.16 -0.48 9.62
C MET A 574 -12.73 -1.61 8.67
N VAL A 575 -13.25 -2.82 8.82
CA VAL A 575 -13.00 -3.96 7.93
C VAL A 575 -14.29 -4.35 7.20
N PRO A 576 -14.45 -3.98 5.93
CA PRO A 576 -15.61 -4.40 5.14
C PRO A 576 -15.51 -5.88 4.79
N ARG A 577 -16.66 -6.57 4.83
CA ARG A 577 -16.70 -8.00 4.46
C ARG A 577 -16.48 -8.26 2.98
N GLN A 578 -16.79 -7.29 2.13
CA GLN A 578 -16.76 -7.43 0.68
C GLN A 578 -16.02 -6.24 0.07
N SER A 579 -15.10 -6.52 -0.85
CA SER A 579 -14.51 -5.52 -1.71
C SER A 579 -14.31 -6.12 -3.11
N ALA A 580 -14.44 -5.28 -4.13
CA ALA A 580 -14.12 -5.65 -5.50
C ALA A 580 -13.58 -4.46 -6.28
N SER A 581 -12.61 -4.72 -7.15
CA SER A 581 -12.17 -3.81 -8.20
C SER A 581 -12.30 -4.53 -9.53
N LEU A 582 -12.99 -3.92 -10.48
CA LEU A 582 -13.19 -4.43 -11.83
C LEU A 582 -12.58 -3.45 -12.82
N ARG A 583 -11.98 -3.96 -13.87
CA ARG A 583 -11.41 -3.14 -14.95
C ARG A 583 -11.69 -3.70 -16.31
N GLY A 584 -11.91 -2.81 -17.28
CA GLY A 584 -11.95 -3.12 -18.70
C GLY A 584 -11.07 -2.16 -19.45
N VAL A 585 -10.17 -2.67 -20.30
CA VAL A 585 -9.30 -1.87 -21.19
C VAL A 585 -9.61 -2.26 -22.62
N TRP A 586 -10.14 -1.32 -23.36
CA TRP A 586 -10.54 -1.51 -24.75
C TRP A 586 -9.73 -0.63 -25.69
N SER A 587 -8.90 -1.25 -26.53
CA SER A 587 -8.20 -0.62 -27.64
C SER A 587 -9.14 -0.52 -28.84
N LEU A 588 -9.82 0.62 -28.98
CA LEU A 588 -10.79 0.87 -30.07
C LEU A 588 -10.09 0.86 -31.45
N ALA A 589 -8.90 1.41 -31.50
CA ALA A 589 -8.00 1.43 -32.66
C ALA A 589 -6.55 1.50 -32.17
N SER A 590 -5.58 1.44 -33.07
CA SER A 590 -4.15 1.43 -32.70
C SER A 590 -3.71 2.60 -31.79
N GLN A 591 -4.42 3.70 -31.85
CA GLN A 591 -4.10 4.91 -31.10
C GLN A 591 -5.12 5.27 -30.03
N HIS A 592 -6.27 4.59 -29.95
CA HIS A 592 -7.38 4.97 -29.10
C HIS A 592 -7.68 3.87 -28.06
N THR A 593 -7.61 4.22 -26.80
CA THR A 593 -7.89 3.30 -25.68
C THR A 593 -8.94 3.91 -24.75
N VAL A 594 -9.94 3.11 -24.39
CA VAL A 594 -10.90 3.41 -23.33
C VAL A 594 -10.65 2.44 -22.19
N SER A 595 -10.51 2.97 -20.98
CA SER A 595 -10.38 2.16 -19.76
C SER A 595 -11.48 2.53 -18.79
N ALA A 596 -12.19 1.53 -18.29
CA ALA A 596 -13.24 1.70 -17.28
C ALA A 596 -12.83 0.92 -16.02
N TYR A 597 -13.08 1.52 -14.86
CA TYR A 597 -12.80 0.94 -13.55
C TYR A 597 -14.04 1.04 -12.69
N ALA A 598 -14.31 0.02 -11.88
CA ALA A 598 -15.37 0.05 -10.88
C ALA A 598 -14.82 -0.49 -9.56
N ASN A 599 -15.01 0.25 -8.48
CA ASN A 599 -14.64 -0.15 -7.13
C ASN A 599 -15.90 -0.27 -6.29
N LEU A 600 -16.06 -1.42 -5.63
CA LEU A 600 -17.17 -1.74 -4.75
C LEU A 600 -16.65 -2.06 -3.35
N LEU A 601 -17.27 -1.47 -2.35
CA LEU A 601 -16.94 -1.70 -0.96
C LEU A 601 -18.22 -1.95 -0.16
N GLY A 602 -18.22 -3.02 0.64
CA GLY A 602 -19.30 -3.32 1.57
C GLY A 602 -19.33 -2.37 2.77
N SER A 603 -20.39 -2.40 3.54
CA SER A 603 -20.49 -1.65 4.79
C SER A 603 -19.49 -2.16 5.82
N GLN A 604 -19.07 -1.27 6.73
CA GLN A 604 -18.10 -1.57 7.77
C GLN A 604 -18.48 -0.87 9.09
N GLN A 605 -17.98 -1.36 10.22
CA GLN A 605 -18.17 -0.70 11.51
C GLN A 605 -17.34 0.59 11.57
N VAL A 606 -17.78 1.53 12.37
CA VAL A 606 -17.04 2.79 12.64
C VAL A 606 -15.78 2.48 13.44
N ALA A 607 -14.70 3.20 13.20
CA ALA A 607 -13.45 3.10 13.97
C ALA A 607 -13.71 3.33 15.47
N GLY A 608 -13.13 2.49 16.32
CA GLY A 608 -13.32 2.54 17.78
C GLY A 608 -14.60 1.86 18.29
N ASP A 609 -15.55 1.48 17.43
CA ASP A 609 -16.77 0.78 17.88
C ASP A 609 -16.57 -0.73 17.97
N PHE A 610 -15.90 -1.22 19.02
CA PHE A 610 -15.68 -2.65 19.24
C PHE A 610 -16.96 -3.41 19.59
N SER A 611 -17.94 -2.72 20.16
CA SER A 611 -19.24 -3.30 20.52
C SER A 611 -20.19 -3.45 19.34
N ASN A 612 -19.89 -2.84 18.19
CA ASN A 612 -20.71 -2.80 16.99
C ASN A 612 -22.10 -2.19 17.21
N GLN A 613 -22.19 -1.15 18.03
CA GLN A 613 -23.46 -0.49 18.37
C GLN A 613 -23.70 0.79 17.56
N SER A 614 -22.65 1.41 17.02
CA SER A 614 -22.76 2.61 16.21
C SER A 614 -23.30 2.32 14.81
N PRO A 615 -23.95 3.28 14.14
CA PRO A 615 -24.34 3.14 12.74
C PRO A 615 -23.12 2.81 11.85
N LYS A 616 -23.28 1.86 10.95
CA LYS A 616 -22.19 1.46 10.05
C LYS A 616 -21.87 2.56 9.03
N VAL A 617 -20.60 2.63 8.65
CA VAL A 617 -20.20 3.27 7.40
C VAL A 617 -20.86 2.51 6.26
N ALA A 618 -21.66 3.21 5.46
CA ALA A 618 -22.40 2.60 4.36
C ALA A 618 -21.45 2.11 3.25
N GLY A 619 -21.76 0.98 2.67
CA GLY A 619 -21.08 0.50 1.47
C GLY A 619 -21.32 1.42 0.28
N TYR A 620 -20.37 1.44 -0.65
CA TYR A 620 -20.45 2.27 -1.85
C TYR A 620 -19.86 1.57 -3.08
N ALA A 621 -20.24 2.12 -4.24
CA ALA A 621 -19.63 1.79 -5.52
C ALA A 621 -19.26 3.08 -6.25
N THR A 622 -18.08 3.12 -6.85
CA THR A 622 -17.62 4.20 -7.72
C THR A 622 -17.20 3.63 -9.05
N ALA A 623 -17.32 4.44 -10.10
CA ALA A 623 -16.83 4.10 -11.43
C ALA A 623 -15.97 5.25 -11.96
N ASP A 624 -14.88 4.88 -12.63
CA ASP A 624 -13.95 5.81 -13.27
C ASP A 624 -13.87 5.47 -14.76
N LEU A 625 -13.65 6.47 -15.60
CA LEU A 625 -13.53 6.32 -17.05
C LEU A 625 -12.34 7.11 -17.56
N ARG A 626 -11.48 6.47 -18.34
CA ARG A 626 -10.35 7.09 -19.00
C ARG A 626 -10.44 6.89 -20.50
N TYR A 627 -10.21 7.94 -21.27
CA TYR A 627 -9.91 7.87 -22.69
C TYR A 627 -8.49 8.34 -22.91
N ALA A 628 -7.75 7.66 -23.78
CA ALA A 628 -6.40 8.03 -24.20
C ALA A 628 -6.25 7.93 -25.71
N TYR A 629 -5.66 8.95 -26.30
CA TYR A 629 -5.11 8.95 -27.64
C TYR A 629 -3.59 8.87 -27.56
N LYS A 630 -2.98 7.86 -28.20
CA LYS A 630 -1.56 7.57 -28.07
C LYS A 630 -0.93 7.34 -29.44
N THR A 631 0.09 8.11 -29.75
CA THR A 631 1.01 7.89 -30.87
C THR A 631 2.33 7.34 -30.33
N ARG A 632 3.35 7.23 -31.18
CA ARG A 632 4.68 6.82 -30.73
C ARG A 632 5.28 7.78 -29.70
N GLU A 633 5.07 9.08 -29.87
CA GLU A 633 5.70 10.13 -29.08
C GLU A 633 4.74 10.86 -28.16
N LEU A 634 3.47 10.99 -28.55
CA LEU A 634 2.48 11.80 -27.84
C LEU A 634 1.36 10.93 -27.28
N GLU A 635 1.01 11.15 -26.01
CA GLU A 635 -0.19 10.63 -25.38
C GLU A 635 -1.03 11.79 -24.82
N ALA A 636 -2.29 11.88 -25.23
CA ALA A 636 -3.27 12.78 -24.65
C ALA A 636 -4.37 11.96 -23.99
N SER A 637 -4.68 12.23 -22.74
CA SER A 637 -5.71 11.46 -22.01
C SER A 637 -6.58 12.34 -21.14
N ILE A 638 -7.83 11.88 -20.95
CA ILE A 638 -8.76 12.46 -19.99
C ILE A 638 -9.26 11.36 -19.07
N MET A 639 -9.26 11.62 -17.78
CA MET A 639 -9.77 10.75 -16.72
C MET A 639 -10.93 11.42 -16.01
N ILE A 640 -12.04 10.70 -15.85
CA ILE A 640 -13.18 11.09 -15.03
C ILE A 640 -13.22 10.12 -13.87
N ARG A 641 -13.05 10.62 -12.65
CA ARG A 641 -13.17 9.83 -11.41
C ARG A 641 -14.54 10.05 -10.80
N ASN A 642 -15.06 9.01 -10.13
CA ASN A 642 -16.41 9.01 -9.55
C ASN A 642 -17.45 9.49 -10.57
N LEU A 643 -17.51 8.82 -11.72
CA LEU A 643 -18.30 9.19 -12.90
C LEU A 643 -19.77 9.52 -12.56
N PHE A 644 -20.37 8.76 -11.63
CA PHE A 644 -21.77 8.91 -11.21
C PHE A 644 -21.94 9.91 -10.05
N ASN A 645 -20.88 10.62 -9.68
CA ASN A 645 -20.87 11.60 -8.58
C ASN A 645 -21.45 11.03 -7.27
N ARG A 646 -21.07 9.78 -6.93
CA ARG A 646 -21.54 9.12 -5.71
C ARG A 646 -21.06 9.89 -4.49
N ASN A 647 -21.98 10.16 -3.59
CA ASN A 647 -21.68 10.71 -2.27
C ASN A 647 -21.30 9.57 -1.32
N TYR A 648 -20.10 9.61 -0.74
CA TYR A 648 -19.64 8.61 0.22
C TYR A 648 -18.53 9.18 1.12
N PHE A 649 -18.26 8.43 2.17
CA PHE A 649 -17.07 8.57 3.01
C PHE A 649 -16.54 7.16 3.29
N SER A 650 -15.23 6.99 3.17
CA SER A 650 -14.56 5.70 3.38
C SER A 650 -14.09 5.51 4.82
N TYR A 651 -14.08 6.59 5.61
CA TYR A 651 -13.63 6.59 6.99
C TYR A 651 -14.60 7.36 7.89
N ALA A 652 -14.88 6.76 9.06
CA ALA A 652 -15.59 7.41 10.17
C ALA A 652 -15.06 6.85 11.49
N THR A 653 -14.96 7.71 12.50
CA THR A 653 -14.46 7.33 13.83
C THR A 653 -15.40 7.76 14.93
N ASP A 654 -15.53 6.92 15.95
CA ASP A 654 -16.20 7.25 17.19
C ASP A 654 -15.29 8.17 18.01
N VAL A 655 -15.78 9.36 18.32
CA VAL A 655 -15.02 10.37 19.08
C VAL A 655 -15.63 10.48 20.46
N HIS A 656 -14.80 10.34 21.49
CA HIS A 656 -15.17 10.43 22.90
C HIS A 656 -14.52 11.70 23.49
N PRO A 657 -15.12 12.89 23.32
CA PRO A 657 -14.56 14.10 23.90
C PRO A 657 -14.68 14.07 25.41
N TRP A 658 -13.69 14.59 26.10
CA TRP A 658 -13.74 14.72 27.54
C TRP A 658 -14.88 15.66 27.97
N GLY A 659 -15.79 15.16 28.83
CA GLY A 659 -16.90 15.97 29.39
C GLY A 659 -18.00 16.33 28.38
N ALA A 660 -18.00 15.79 27.16
CA ALA A 660 -19.04 16.01 26.16
C ALA A 660 -19.60 14.70 25.62
N PRO A 661 -20.82 14.69 25.06
CA PRO A 661 -21.36 13.51 24.42
C PRO A 661 -20.50 12.99 23.26
N LYS A 662 -20.41 11.66 23.15
CA LYS A 662 -19.74 11.04 22.01
C LYS A 662 -20.45 11.36 20.69
N PHE A 663 -19.69 11.45 19.62
CA PHE A 663 -20.21 11.65 18.27
C PHE A 663 -19.37 10.89 17.24
N ILE A 664 -19.93 10.68 16.05
CA ILE A 664 -19.21 10.09 14.95
C ILE A 664 -18.66 11.19 14.05
N SER A 665 -17.35 11.17 13.83
CA SER A 665 -16.64 12.06 12.91
C SER A 665 -16.49 11.39 11.55
N LEU A 666 -16.99 12.03 10.49
CA LEU A 666 -17.00 11.56 9.11
C LEU A 666 -15.92 12.25 8.30
N TYR A 667 -15.23 11.50 7.44
CA TYR A 667 -14.23 12.02 6.52
C TYR A 667 -14.70 11.82 5.07
N PRO A 668 -15.29 12.88 4.44
CA PRO A 668 -15.83 12.80 3.10
C PRO A 668 -14.77 12.49 2.06
N ASP A 669 -15.11 11.63 1.09
CA ASP A 669 -14.30 11.33 -0.08
C ASP A 669 -14.63 12.23 -1.28
N ASN A 670 -13.73 12.22 -2.28
CA ASN A 670 -13.80 13.06 -3.45
C ASN A 670 -15.09 12.87 -4.26
N LEU A 671 -15.67 13.99 -4.66
CA LEU A 671 -16.71 14.07 -5.66
C LEU A 671 -16.17 13.72 -7.05
N ARG A 672 -17.08 13.69 -8.05
CA ARG A 672 -16.66 13.58 -9.45
C ARG A 672 -15.62 14.64 -9.78
N ASN A 673 -14.50 14.21 -10.35
CA ASN A 673 -13.41 15.07 -10.75
C ASN A 673 -12.81 14.63 -12.08
N PHE A 674 -12.15 15.57 -12.74
CA PHE A 674 -11.57 15.40 -14.06
C PHE A 674 -10.07 15.66 -13.99
N MET A 675 -9.32 14.95 -14.83
CA MET A 675 -7.90 15.18 -15.05
C MET A 675 -7.58 14.97 -16.53
N ALA A 676 -7.08 15.99 -17.21
CA ALA A 676 -6.56 15.91 -18.57
C ALA A 676 -5.03 15.94 -18.50
N VAL A 677 -4.37 15.04 -19.21
CA VAL A 677 -2.90 14.93 -19.24
C VAL A 677 -2.42 14.82 -20.67
N VAL A 678 -1.38 15.59 -20.99
CA VAL A 678 -0.61 15.45 -22.22
C VAL A 678 0.81 15.04 -21.85
N LYS A 679 1.29 13.97 -22.46
CA LYS A 679 2.61 13.39 -22.24
C LYS A 679 3.36 13.25 -23.56
N TYR A 680 4.58 13.74 -23.60
CA TYR A 680 5.51 13.56 -24.72
C TYR A 680 6.62 12.59 -24.30
N THR A 681 6.99 11.68 -25.23
CA THR A 681 8.06 10.69 -25.05
C THR A 681 9.07 10.82 -26.17
N TYR A 682 10.33 11.05 -25.81
CA TYR A 682 11.49 11.02 -26.70
C TYR A 682 12.26 9.72 -26.48
N GLN A 683 12.56 8.98 -27.57
CA GLN A 683 13.30 7.71 -27.58
C GLN A 683 14.52 7.79 -28.47
#